data_512d6870e43aaa91cc583218bdadd9c5
#
_entry.id   512d6870e43aaa91cc583218bdadd9c5
#
_cell.length_a   1.000
_cell.length_b   1.000
_cell.length_c   1.000
_cell.angle_alpha   90.00
_cell.angle_beta   90.00
_cell.angle_gamma   90.00
#
_symmetry.space_group_name_H-M   'P 1'
#
loop_
_entity.id
_entity.type
_entity.pdbx_description
1 polymer ?
#
loop_
_entity_poly.entity_id
_entity_poly.type
_entity_poly.pdbx_seq_one_letter_code
_entity_poly.pdbx_strand_id
1 'polypeptide(L)'
;MVPAPGRTARLPFWHGDQDGRDYGFGLAQGRLTRELSQGLHRREPAKNGDQNTAQTVLEAQFNRETAQRLERDGLDHNAISNLAKLLDEQCEATGTIPSDRDLVVERCRDEGGDWRIIIHSPYGRRVHEPWALAITTRIKQRFGFDGQVYAVDDGIVLRLPDGYGDLPTRELLLFDVDELQRTVETQVGESVLYMARFRECAARSLFLPRTRPGKRVPLWQQRLKAAQLLNAARTCKNFPLLLETARECLQDVYDLPALRTIMTGLHAGTILLSEATTETPSPFAQNMLFGFVGSVMYQYDVPQAERSTQLLSMDLEVLERLLGSTDMASLLDAEAITQVEGELAGRTFWNDLAEEDISGRVTRYAKTHGPFTADKMIAELGIDAAQAVHALDELDARGELIKGRFTDSGETSEKNDIQQWLHKDVFRRIRALSLAKARKAVKPVDPSVYQAFLLNRQGVGPVGGERYEGVDGLMRVIEQLEGVFLNASVWESMVFPARVRDYQPSMLDELISSSDVVWVGSKASGSNAKEAGEIAFYPAGSLLLNQPESAVDKLNDNETLPMPDAVLTALSGGGAFPIQLLSAVTKTIWLEHAEAQVNPETGEIIFPAWGERQFEEALWSLVWQGKMTNSSFAPVRALLHGGKTVRAPRRAARRRVTMRPPTPLALSGLWSAVSCGDGRTVMPNKPLDGVIEPGMLENSDTGIGMAHTASVEERELALIDSLLDRYGVIAAPLVDKERIAGGFSALYPVLKRMEEHGTLVRGMFVKGFGAAQFAERDTVDALRSDTQWHSQSCVALDVTDPANLTGSAIAWPEQDYLKPARRSGSIIVLKQGEPVLFSVPKSHKIVSFTADETILRPSCAELAYVLQRQPSGSISFSEMNGTSLKARNEYRQILYAAGFVDSPQGMKLYC
;
A
#
# COMPACT_ATOMS: atom_id res chain seq x y z
N MET A 1 -15.22 13.45 -1.51
CA MET A 1 -14.19 12.51 -1.01
C MET A 1 -13.69 13.07 0.29
N VAL A 2 -13.78 12.33 1.37
CA VAL A 2 -13.13 12.69 2.63
C VAL A 2 -11.79 11.94 2.61
N PRO A 3 -10.64 12.61 2.75
CA PRO A 3 -9.36 11.93 2.81
C PRO A 3 -9.33 11.03 4.04
N ALA A 4 -8.84 9.79 3.87
CA ALA A 4 -8.58 8.91 5.00
C ALA A 4 -7.48 9.55 5.87
N PRO A 5 -7.66 9.62 7.20
CA PRO A 5 -6.62 10.13 8.09
C PRO A 5 -5.31 9.36 7.88
N GLY A 6 -4.18 10.07 7.79
CA GLY A 6 -2.85 9.47 7.63
C GLY A 6 -2.47 9.04 6.21
N ARG A 7 -3.32 9.25 5.21
CA ARG A 7 -2.95 9.08 3.79
C ARG A 7 -2.88 10.44 3.11
N THR A 8 -1.73 10.78 2.55
CA THR A 8 -1.61 11.92 1.65
C THR A 8 -2.50 11.65 0.44
N ALA A 9 -3.59 12.41 0.32
CA ALA A 9 -4.46 12.33 -0.86
C ALA A 9 -3.66 12.83 -2.08
N ARG A 10 -3.26 11.90 -2.96
CA ARG A 10 -2.73 12.27 -4.28
C ARG A 10 -3.89 12.64 -5.18
N LEU A 11 -3.66 13.63 -6.05
CA LEU A 11 -4.62 13.95 -7.11
C LEU A 11 -4.89 12.67 -7.91
N PRO A 12 -6.17 12.28 -8.07
CA PRO A 12 -6.50 11.12 -8.88
C PRO A 12 -6.04 11.39 -10.30
N PHE A 13 -5.13 10.57 -10.80
CA PHE A 13 -4.74 10.57 -12.19
C PHE A 13 -5.71 9.67 -12.96
N TRP A 14 -6.32 10.21 -14.00
CA TRP A 14 -7.19 9.46 -14.89
C TRP A 14 -6.49 9.26 -16.23
N HIS A 15 -6.16 8.01 -16.54
CA HIS A 15 -5.85 7.62 -17.90
C HIS A 15 -7.20 7.59 -18.65
N GLY A 16 -7.35 8.40 -19.68
CA GLY A 16 -8.54 8.34 -20.51
C GLY A 16 -8.76 6.93 -21.06
N ASP A 17 -10.01 6.55 -21.31
CA ASP A 17 -10.37 5.28 -21.97
C ASP A 17 -9.92 5.29 -23.44
N GLN A 18 -8.61 5.43 -23.67
CA GLN A 18 -8.06 5.25 -25.02
C GLN A 18 -7.77 3.76 -25.17
N ASP A 19 -8.63 3.11 -25.92
CA ASP A 19 -8.50 1.68 -26.24
C ASP A 19 -7.26 1.35 -27.09
N GLY A 20 -6.49 2.36 -27.47
CA GLY A 20 -5.37 2.23 -28.42
C GLY A 20 -5.84 2.22 -29.88
N ARG A 21 -4.89 2.32 -30.79
CA ARG A 21 -5.14 2.29 -32.24
C ARG A 21 -5.68 0.93 -32.66
N ASP A 22 -6.73 0.94 -33.50
CA ASP A 22 -7.27 -0.26 -34.14
C ASP A 22 -6.28 -0.80 -35.17
N TYR A 23 -6.16 -2.12 -35.29
CA TYR A 23 -5.31 -2.81 -36.26
C TYR A 23 -5.60 -2.37 -37.72
N GLY A 24 -6.87 -2.22 -38.09
CA GLY A 24 -7.28 -1.76 -39.43
C GLY A 24 -6.77 -0.37 -39.76
N PHE A 25 -6.85 0.55 -38.78
CA PHE A 25 -6.28 1.89 -38.88
C PHE A 25 -4.76 1.86 -38.97
N GLY A 26 -4.10 1.08 -38.11
CA GLY A 26 -2.65 0.93 -38.13
C GLY A 26 -2.12 0.36 -39.45
N LEU A 27 -2.83 -0.62 -40.00
CA LEU A 27 -2.54 -1.17 -41.33
C LEU A 27 -2.67 -0.12 -42.46
N ALA A 28 -3.70 0.71 -42.40
CA ALA A 28 -3.90 1.80 -43.37
C ALA A 28 -2.81 2.87 -43.24
N GLN A 29 -2.42 3.23 -42.02
CA GLN A 29 -1.31 4.14 -41.78
C GLN A 29 0.02 3.56 -42.30
N GLY A 30 0.31 2.30 -42.00
CA GLY A 30 1.51 1.64 -42.51
C GLY A 30 1.59 1.59 -44.03
N ARG A 31 0.45 1.36 -44.70
CA ARG A 31 0.34 1.43 -46.17
C ARG A 31 0.64 2.84 -46.71
N LEU A 32 0.06 3.86 -46.06
CA LEU A 32 0.31 5.25 -46.42
C LEU A 32 1.79 5.58 -46.27
N THR A 33 2.42 5.23 -45.15
CA THR A 33 3.85 5.47 -44.91
C THR A 33 4.73 4.79 -45.96
N ARG A 34 4.39 3.57 -46.35
CA ARG A 34 5.07 2.86 -47.45
C ARG A 34 4.91 3.57 -48.78
N GLU A 35 3.73 4.06 -49.13
CA GLU A 35 3.49 4.81 -50.39
C GLU A 35 4.26 6.14 -50.36
N LEU A 36 4.30 6.85 -49.25
CA LEU A 36 5.06 8.07 -49.08
C LEU A 36 6.57 7.81 -49.20
N SER A 37 7.06 6.73 -48.58
CA SER A 37 8.47 6.34 -48.69
C SER A 37 8.89 6.06 -50.13
N GLN A 38 8.02 5.42 -50.92
CA GLN A 38 8.26 5.19 -52.35
C GLN A 38 8.27 6.47 -53.20
N GLY A 39 7.55 7.50 -52.75
CA GLY A 39 7.51 8.80 -53.39
C GLY A 39 8.61 9.77 -52.96
N LEU A 40 9.45 9.39 -51.98
CA LEU A 40 10.51 10.23 -51.43
C LEU A 40 11.74 10.19 -52.33
N HIS A 41 12.22 11.37 -52.74
CA HIS A 41 13.42 11.52 -53.57
C HIS A 41 14.38 12.51 -52.92
N ARG A 42 15.66 12.14 -52.84
CA ARG A 42 16.75 13.07 -52.53
C ARG A 42 17.12 13.82 -53.78
N ARG A 43 17.09 15.14 -53.75
CA ARG A 43 17.61 15.94 -54.86
C ARG A 43 19.15 15.91 -54.79
N GLU A 44 19.79 15.37 -55.84
CA GLU A 44 21.20 15.59 -56.01
C GLU A 44 21.49 17.09 -56.30
N PRO A 45 22.54 17.67 -55.71
CA PRO A 45 22.90 19.07 -55.97
C PRO A 45 23.12 19.24 -57.49
N ALA A 46 22.47 20.26 -58.02
CA ALA A 46 22.62 20.59 -59.44
C ALA A 46 24.11 20.84 -59.79
N LYS A 47 24.68 20.05 -60.66
CA LYS A 47 26.05 20.21 -61.19
C LYS A 47 26.16 21.45 -62.08
N ASN A 48 25.94 22.65 -61.55
CA ASN A 48 26.28 23.89 -62.26
C ASN A 48 27.18 24.73 -61.35
N GLY A 49 28.43 24.89 -61.83
CA GLY A 49 29.53 25.48 -61.09
C GLY A 49 29.36 26.94 -60.72
N ASP A 50 28.89 27.18 -59.53
CA ASP A 50 29.16 28.39 -58.80
C ASP A 50 29.79 28.02 -57.46
N GLN A 51 31.13 28.20 -57.38
CA GLN A 51 31.98 27.89 -56.22
C GLN A 51 31.90 28.94 -55.10
N ASN A 52 30.76 29.49 -54.79
CA ASN A 52 30.68 30.40 -53.68
C ASN A 52 29.31 30.42 -52.98
N THR A 53 28.86 29.29 -52.48
CA THR A 53 27.83 29.30 -51.43
C THR A 53 27.97 28.06 -50.56
N ALA A 54 28.10 28.32 -49.27
CA ALA A 54 28.19 27.34 -48.21
C ALA A 54 27.11 26.23 -48.33
N GLN A 55 27.55 25.00 -48.07
CA GLN A 55 26.76 23.84 -47.76
C GLN A 55 25.28 23.84 -48.25
N THR A 56 25.14 23.42 -49.52
CA THR A 56 23.81 23.08 -50.09
C THR A 56 23.33 21.85 -49.31
N VAL A 57 22.50 22.10 -48.34
CA VAL A 57 21.74 21.04 -47.62
C VAL A 57 20.88 20.35 -48.70
N LEU A 58 21.09 19.07 -48.90
CA LEU A 58 20.26 18.23 -49.73
C LEU A 58 18.84 18.21 -49.14
N GLU A 59 17.89 18.92 -49.73
CA GLU A 59 16.51 18.96 -49.28
C GLU A 59 15.78 17.75 -49.85
N ALA A 60 15.24 16.89 -48.95
CA ALA A 60 14.36 15.79 -49.34
C ALA A 60 13.02 16.35 -49.83
N GLN A 61 12.48 15.82 -50.93
CA GLN A 61 11.19 16.21 -51.49
C GLN A 61 10.44 15.00 -52.01
N PHE A 62 9.13 15.07 -51.98
CA PHE A 62 8.30 14.06 -52.62
C PHE A 62 8.27 14.27 -54.12
N ASN A 63 8.07 13.17 -54.88
CA ASN A 63 7.78 13.25 -56.29
C ASN A 63 6.49 14.05 -56.52
N ARG A 64 6.30 14.51 -57.79
CA ARG A 64 5.19 15.41 -58.11
C ARG A 64 3.81 14.78 -57.85
N GLU A 65 3.67 13.49 -58.05
CA GLU A 65 2.42 12.76 -57.87
C GLU A 65 2.05 12.68 -56.35
N THR A 66 3.00 12.32 -55.50
CA THR A 66 2.82 12.24 -54.06
C THR A 66 2.56 13.63 -53.48
N ALA A 67 3.31 14.65 -53.92
CA ALA A 67 3.09 16.03 -53.47
C ALA A 67 1.68 16.53 -53.83
N GLN A 68 1.23 16.33 -55.07
CA GLN A 68 -0.13 16.71 -55.48
C GLN A 68 -1.23 15.92 -54.74
N ARG A 69 -0.96 14.70 -54.28
CA ARG A 69 -1.88 13.95 -53.46
C ARG A 69 -1.98 14.59 -52.06
N LEU A 70 -0.86 14.87 -51.43
CA LEU A 70 -0.81 15.50 -50.12
C LEU A 70 -1.45 16.89 -50.09
N GLU A 71 -1.28 17.68 -51.19
CA GLU A 71 -1.97 18.96 -51.36
C GLU A 71 -3.51 18.78 -51.41
N ARG A 72 -3.99 17.77 -52.15
CA ARG A 72 -5.41 17.43 -52.22
C ARG A 72 -5.96 16.95 -50.87
N ASP A 73 -5.11 16.28 -50.07
CA ASP A 73 -5.44 15.81 -48.74
C ASP A 73 -5.39 16.96 -47.69
N GLY A 74 -5.06 18.19 -48.12
CA GLY A 74 -5.14 19.41 -47.32
C GLY A 74 -3.83 19.84 -46.66
N LEU A 75 -2.70 19.24 -47.00
CA LEU A 75 -1.40 19.65 -46.47
C LEU A 75 -0.86 20.89 -47.24
N ASP A 76 -0.37 21.87 -46.57
CA ASP A 76 0.34 22.99 -47.18
C ASP A 76 1.78 22.62 -47.55
N HIS A 77 2.46 23.49 -48.28
CA HIS A 77 3.84 23.28 -48.73
C HIS A 77 4.81 23.02 -47.57
N ASN A 78 4.65 23.73 -46.45
CA ASN A 78 5.50 23.57 -45.28
C ASN A 78 5.31 22.20 -44.61
N ALA A 79 4.05 21.77 -44.44
CA ALA A 79 3.73 20.46 -43.92
C ALA A 79 4.28 19.34 -44.80
N ILE A 80 4.16 19.46 -46.12
CA ILE A 80 4.71 18.49 -47.09
C ILE A 80 6.23 18.42 -46.97
N SER A 81 6.91 19.57 -46.94
CA SER A 81 8.37 19.65 -46.77
C SER A 81 8.85 19.06 -45.46
N ASN A 82 8.20 19.39 -44.34
CA ASN A 82 8.53 18.84 -43.04
C ASN A 82 8.32 17.34 -42.95
N LEU A 83 7.25 16.82 -43.58
CA LEU A 83 6.98 15.39 -43.66
C LEU A 83 8.06 14.67 -44.49
N ALA A 84 8.47 15.24 -45.63
CA ALA A 84 9.55 14.69 -46.42
C ALA A 84 10.87 14.63 -45.65
N LYS A 85 11.21 15.71 -44.93
CA LYS A 85 12.38 15.78 -44.08
C LYS A 85 12.33 14.71 -42.98
N LEU A 86 11.23 14.59 -42.24
CA LEU A 86 11.06 13.61 -41.22
C LEU A 86 11.27 12.18 -41.68
N LEU A 87 10.72 11.84 -42.84
CA LEU A 87 10.83 10.49 -43.43
C LEU A 87 12.25 10.23 -43.92
N ASP A 88 12.94 11.24 -44.44
CA ASP A 88 14.33 11.15 -44.89
C ASP A 88 15.28 10.93 -43.72
N GLU A 89 15.16 11.74 -42.66
CA GLU A 89 15.91 11.58 -41.41
C GLU A 89 15.68 10.20 -40.79
N GLN A 90 14.45 9.71 -40.82
CA GLN A 90 14.15 8.34 -40.32
C GLN A 90 14.81 7.26 -41.19
N CYS A 91 14.79 7.44 -42.50
CA CYS A 91 15.44 6.52 -43.44
C CYS A 91 16.98 6.55 -43.31
N GLU A 92 17.57 7.71 -43.10
CA GLU A 92 19.01 7.84 -42.81
C GLU A 92 19.42 7.13 -41.53
N ALA A 93 18.63 7.26 -40.47
CA ALA A 93 18.93 6.67 -39.16
C ALA A 93 18.82 5.14 -39.16
N THR A 94 17.77 4.58 -39.79
CA THR A 94 17.42 3.16 -39.66
C THR A 94 17.56 2.36 -40.96
N GLY A 95 17.90 3.03 -42.07
CA GLY A 95 18.03 2.41 -43.39
C GLY A 95 16.68 2.04 -44.05
N THR A 96 15.60 1.95 -43.29
CA THR A 96 14.25 1.55 -43.75
C THR A 96 13.20 2.31 -42.93
N ILE A 97 12.16 2.78 -43.59
CA ILE A 97 11.01 3.43 -42.94
C ILE A 97 10.01 2.36 -42.50
N PRO A 98 9.61 2.32 -41.21
CA PRO A 98 8.61 1.38 -40.70
C PRO A 98 7.28 1.49 -41.47
N SER A 99 6.68 0.34 -41.81
CA SER A 99 5.48 0.29 -42.66
C SER A 99 4.58 -0.92 -42.31
N ASP A 100 3.51 -1.12 -43.09
CA ASP A 100 2.67 -2.32 -42.99
C ASP A 100 3.40 -3.62 -43.40
N ARG A 101 4.57 -3.53 -44.04
CA ARG A 101 5.37 -4.67 -44.52
C ARG A 101 6.78 -4.72 -43.94
N ASP A 102 7.25 -3.63 -43.36
CA ASP A 102 8.59 -3.52 -42.85
C ASP A 102 8.53 -3.05 -41.39
N LEU A 103 8.79 -3.96 -40.47
CA LEU A 103 8.99 -3.62 -39.08
C LEU A 103 10.47 -3.37 -38.85
N VAL A 104 10.79 -2.34 -38.07
CA VAL A 104 12.19 -1.98 -37.81
C VAL A 104 12.47 -2.19 -36.32
N VAL A 105 13.54 -2.92 -36.01
CA VAL A 105 14.08 -3.09 -34.68
C VAL A 105 15.31 -2.22 -34.55
N GLU A 106 15.17 -1.11 -33.87
CA GLU A 106 16.26 -0.18 -33.60
C GLU A 106 16.90 -0.51 -32.28
N ARG A 107 18.23 -0.57 -32.24
CA ARG A 107 19.04 -0.76 -31.04
C ARG A 107 19.89 0.46 -30.79
N CYS A 108 19.77 1.08 -29.63
CA CYS A 108 20.65 2.15 -29.17
C CYS A 108 21.04 1.93 -27.72
N ARG A 109 22.09 2.61 -27.27
CA ARG A 109 22.47 2.62 -25.85
C ARG A 109 21.92 3.87 -25.19
N ASP A 110 21.52 3.73 -23.94
CA ASP A 110 21.21 4.88 -23.11
C ASP A 110 22.48 5.49 -22.45
N GLU A 111 22.34 6.64 -21.80
CA GLU A 111 23.48 7.29 -21.11
C GLU A 111 24.07 6.45 -19.97
N GLY A 112 23.31 5.50 -19.44
CA GLY A 112 23.74 4.53 -18.42
C GLY A 112 24.49 3.34 -19.00
N GLY A 113 24.51 3.20 -20.33
CA GLY A 113 25.10 2.08 -21.05
C GLY A 113 24.14 0.92 -21.29
N ASP A 114 22.91 0.97 -20.78
CA ASP A 114 21.91 -0.07 -20.98
C ASP A 114 21.40 -0.10 -22.42
N TRP A 115 21.00 -1.29 -22.90
CA TRP A 115 20.42 -1.43 -24.21
C TRP A 115 18.96 -0.98 -24.23
N ARG A 116 18.62 -0.12 -25.21
CA ARG A 116 17.25 0.17 -25.63
C ARG A 116 16.99 -0.50 -26.95
N ILE A 117 15.98 -1.36 -26.97
CA ILE A 117 15.49 -2.01 -28.18
C ILE A 117 14.11 -1.45 -28.46
N ILE A 118 13.94 -0.86 -29.63
CA ILE A 118 12.73 -0.19 -30.04
C ILE A 118 12.18 -0.91 -31.27
N ILE A 119 10.99 -1.44 -31.16
CA ILE A 119 10.30 -2.11 -32.26
C ILE A 119 9.33 -1.10 -32.85
N HIS A 120 9.63 -0.62 -34.04
CA HIS A 120 8.75 0.26 -34.79
C HIS A 120 7.70 -0.55 -35.53
N SER A 121 6.42 -0.31 -35.24
CA SER A 121 5.29 -1.05 -35.79
C SER A 121 4.03 -0.17 -35.79
N PRO A 122 3.31 -0.07 -36.91
CA PRO A 122 2.14 0.79 -37.02
C PRO A 122 0.86 0.19 -36.46
N TYR A 123 0.86 -1.08 -36.02
CA TYR A 123 -0.34 -1.87 -35.80
C TYR A 123 -1.15 -1.52 -34.53
N GLY A 124 -0.65 -0.67 -33.66
CA GLY A 124 -1.36 -0.14 -32.52
C GLY A 124 -1.15 -0.92 -31.22
N ARG A 125 -1.42 -0.24 -30.11
CA ARG A 125 -1.17 -0.72 -28.75
C ARG A 125 -1.91 -2.01 -28.43
N ARG A 126 -3.13 -2.20 -28.96
CA ARG A 126 -3.92 -3.42 -28.75
C ARG A 126 -3.24 -4.68 -29.28
N VAL A 127 -2.36 -4.54 -30.29
CA VAL A 127 -1.50 -5.61 -30.82
C VAL A 127 -0.19 -5.68 -30.06
N HIS A 128 0.38 -4.53 -29.71
CA HIS A 128 1.70 -4.45 -29.07
C HIS A 128 1.69 -4.90 -27.61
N GLU A 129 0.63 -4.66 -26.85
CA GLU A 129 0.55 -5.09 -25.44
C GLU A 129 0.63 -6.61 -25.26
N PRO A 130 -0.16 -7.45 -25.94
CA PRO A 130 -0.01 -8.90 -25.82
C PRO A 130 1.34 -9.40 -26.35
N TRP A 131 1.92 -8.74 -27.35
CA TRP A 131 3.26 -9.04 -27.83
C TRP A 131 4.32 -8.70 -26.76
N ALA A 132 4.24 -7.51 -26.17
CA ALA A 132 5.10 -7.08 -25.06
C ALA A 132 5.01 -8.05 -23.86
N LEU A 133 3.81 -8.53 -23.54
CA LEU A 133 3.60 -9.51 -22.46
C LEU A 133 4.32 -10.84 -22.75
N ALA A 134 4.25 -11.33 -23.99
CA ALA A 134 4.96 -12.53 -24.41
C ALA A 134 6.49 -12.32 -24.37
N ILE A 135 6.98 -11.17 -24.84
CA ILE A 135 8.41 -10.79 -24.80
C ILE A 135 8.91 -10.75 -23.36
N THR A 136 8.19 -10.09 -22.44
CA THR A 136 8.53 -10.01 -21.02
C THR A 136 8.65 -11.41 -20.42
N THR A 137 7.70 -12.28 -20.71
CA THR A 137 7.73 -13.68 -20.22
C THR A 137 8.95 -14.43 -20.76
N ARG A 138 9.30 -14.26 -22.02
CA ARG A 138 10.49 -14.90 -22.62
C ARG A 138 11.79 -14.35 -22.04
N ILE A 139 11.88 -13.03 -21.79
CA ILE A 139 13.03 -12.42 -21.13
C ILE A 139 13.20 -13.01 -19.74
N LYS A 140 12.13 -13.10 -18.96
CA LYS A 140 12.15 -13.69 -17.62
C LYS A 140 12.60 -15.16 -17.62
N GLN A 141 12.07 -15.95 -18.55
CA GLN A 141 12.44 -17.37 -18.70
C GLN A 141 13.91 -17.56 -19.12
N ARG A 142 14.41 -16.72 -20.02
CA ARG A 142 15.76 -16.89 -20.60
C ARG A 142 16.85 -16.27 -19.76
N PHE A 143 16.60 -15.10 -19.20
CA PHE A 143 17.61 -14.29 -18.48
C PHE A 143 17.38 -14.22 -16.97
N GLY A 144 16.23 -14.64 -16.46
CA GLY A 144 15.93 -14.66 -15.03
C GLY A 144 15.63 -13.31 -14.39
N PHE A 145 15.42 -12.25 -15.17
CA PHE A 145 15.03 -10.94 -14.68
C PHE A 145 13.79 -10.39 -15.42
N ASP A 146 13.09 -9.48 -14.80
CA ASP A 146 11.95 -8.79 -15.41
C ASP A 146 12.45 -7.60 -16.25
N GLY A 147 12.39 -7.72 -17.59
CA GLY A 147 12.71 -6.63 -18.52
C GLY A 147 11.66 -5.52 -18.42
N GLN A 148 12.12 -4.26 -18.51
CA GLN A 148 11.19 -3.14 -18.66
C GLN A 148 10.70 -3.09 -20.11
N VAL A 149 9.42 -3.36 -20.32
CA VAL A 149 8.78 -3.38 -21.64
C VAL A 149 7.59 -2.42 -21.63
N TYR A 150 7.52 -1.58 -22.63
CA TYR A 150 6.48 -0.57 -22.77
C TYR A 150 5.91 -0.59 -24.19
N ALA A 151 4.61 -0.78 -24.30
CA ALA A 151 3.89 -0.82 -25.57
C ALA A 151 3.11 0.47 -25.83
N VAL A 152 3.24 1.01 -27.00
CA VAL A 152 2.51 2.19 -27.50
C VAL A 152 1.89 1.89 -28.86
N ASP A 153 1.15 2.87 -29.41
CA ASP A 153 0.51 2.70 -30.73
C ASP A 153 1.50 2.55 -31.89
N ASP A 154 2.70 3.09 -31.77
CA ASP A 154 3.72 3.11 -32.80
C ASP A 154 4.82 2.05 -32.58
N GLY A 155 4.69 1.22 -31.53
CA GLY A 155 5.64 0.13 -31.31
C GLY A 155 5.82 -0.32 -29.88
N ILE A 156 6.98 -0.94 -29.61
CA ILE A 156 7.34 -1.47 -28.29
C ILE A 156 8.75 -1.00 -27.95
N VAL A 157 8.94 -0.50 -26.74
CA VAL A 157 10.25 -0.12 -26.19
C VAL A 157 10.64 -1.14 -25.11
N LEU A 158 11.86 -1.69 -25.22
CA LEU A 158 12.45 -2.58 -24.23
C LEU A 158 13.73 -1.94 -23.67
N ARG A 159 13.94 -2.05 -22.38
CA ARG A 159 15.20 -1.71 -21.72
C ARG A 159 15.80 -2.97 -21.11
N LEU A 160 17.05 -3.25 -21.44
CA LEU A 160 17.79 -4.41 -20.97
C LEU A 160 19.14 -3.96 -20.40
N PRO A 161 19.58 -4.49 -19.20
CA PRO A 161 20.84 -4.10 -18.60
C PRO A 161 22.05 -4.47 -19.49
N ASP A 162 23.09 -3.65 -19.43
CA ASP A 162 24.38 -3.99 -20.06
C ASP A 162 25.02 -5.19 -19.34
N GLY A 163 25.55 -6.14 -20.08
CA GLY A 163 26.18 -7.36 -19.52
C GLY A 163 25.82 -8.64 -20.25
N TYR A 164 24.86 -8.58 -21.12
CA TYR A 164 24.50 -9.65 -22.03
C TYR A 164 25.04 -9.30 -23.41
N GLY A 165 26.18 -9.86 -23.82
CA GLY A 165 26.84 -9.56 -25.09
C GLY A 165 25.93 -9.41 -26.30
N ASP A 166 26.08 -10.17 -27.37
CA ASP A 166 25.19 -10.07 -28.54
C ASP A 166 23.77 -10.53 -28.18
N LEU A 167 22.84 -9.57 -28.05
CA LEU A 167 21.42 -9.86 -27.74
C LEU A 167 20.76 -10.53 -28.94
N PRO A 168 20.21 -11.73 -28.80
CA PRO A 168 19.49 -12.40 -29.89
C PRO A 168 18.11 -11.79 -30.07
N THR A 169 18.08 -10.56 -30.63
CA THR A 169 16.87 -9.74 -30.76
C THR A 169 15.78 -10.48 -31.50
N ARG A 170 16.14 -11.15 -32.57
CA ARG A 170 15.17 -11.89 -33.40
C ARG A 170 14.51 -13.04 -32.65
N GLU A 171 15.26 -13.76 -31.81
CA GLU A 171 14.73 -14.87 -31.01
C GLU A 171 13.83 -14.40 -29.88
N LEU A 172 14.01 -13.15 -29.41
CA LEU A 172 13.15 -12.55 -28.40
C LEU A 172 11.80 -12.11 -28.96
N LEU A 173 11.77 -11.70 -30.22
CA LEU A 173 10.61 -11.05 -30.84
C LEU A 173 9.75 -12.03 -31.66
N LEU A 174 10.34 -13.05 -32.27
CA LEU A 174 9.62 -14.02 -33.08
C LEU A 174 9.14 -15.20 -32.25
N PHE A 175 7.86 -15.48 -32.31
CA PHE A 175 7.19 -16.57 -31.60
C PHE A 175 6.53 -17.52 -32.63
N ASP A 176 6.57 -18.81 -32.31
CA ASP A 176 5.61 -19.72 -32.91
C ASP A 176 4.19 -19.28 -32.57
N VAL A 177 3.26 -19.33 -33.54
CA VAL A 177 1.90 -18.76 -33.40
C VAL A 177 1.12 -19.44 -32.27
N ASP A 178 1.29 -20.76 -32.10
CA ASP A 178 0.58 -21.50 -31.06
C ASP A 178 1.25 -21.35 -29.67
N GLU A 179 2.58 -21.20 -29.64
CA GLU A 179 3.31 -20.83 -28.42
C GLU A 179 2.93 -19.44 -27.92
N LEU A 180 2.87 -18.47 -28.86
CA LEU A 180 2.46 -17.10 -28.54
C LEU A 180 1.07 -17.06 -27.90
N GLN A 181 0.11 -17.74 -28.55
CA GLN A 181 -1.27 -17.78 -28.03
C GLN A 181 -1.32 -18.35 -26.62
N ARG A 182 -0.70 -19.51 -26.40
CA ARG A 182 -0.67 -20.15 -25.06
C ARG A 182 -0.01 -19.28 -24.00
N THR A 183 1.10 -18.63 -24.36
CA THR A 183 1.81 -17.72 -23.47
C THR A 183 0.93 -16.54 -23.06
N VAL A 184 0.31 -15.88 -24.04
CA VAL A 184 -0.56 -14.72 -23.78
C VAL A 184 -1.80 -15.14 -22.98
N GLU A 185 -2.47 -16.24 -23.34
CA GLU A 185 -3.63 -16.75 -22.60
C GLU A 185 -3.31 -17.05 -21.14
N THR A 186 -2.16 -17.67 -20.88
CA THR A 186 -1.71 -18.00 -19.50
C THR A 186 -1.44 -16.73 -18.71
N GLN A 187 -0.65 -15.82 -19.27
CA GLN A 187 -0.26 -14.59 -18.58
C GLN A 187 -1.44 -13.65 -18.35
N VAL A 188 -2.35 -13.55 -19.30
CA VAL A 188 -3.59 -12.76 -19.15
C VAL A 188 -4.45 -13.33 -18.03
N GLY A 189 -4.61 -14.65 -17.96
CA GLY A 189 -5.42 -15.31 -16.91
C GLY A 189 -4.94 -15.04 -15.48
N GLU A 190 -3.68 -14.68 -15.29
CA GLU A 190 -3.06 -14.34 -14.00
C GLU A 190 -2.92 -12.81 -13.79
N SER A 191 -3.30 -12.00 -14.78
CA SER A 191 -3.08 -10.56 -14.78
C SER A 191 -4.14 -9.78 -14.00
N VAL A 192 -3.77 -8.58 -13.57
CA VAL A 192 -4.69 -7.58 -12.99
C VAL A 192 -5.81 -7.21 -13.98
N LEU A 193 -5.51 -7.20 -15.27
CA LEU A 193 -6.49 -6.95 -16.34
C LEU A 193 -7.62 -7.98 -16.28
N TYR A 194 -7.28 -9.27 -16.18
CA TYR A 194 -8.29 -10.34 -16.11
C TYR A 194 -9.18 -10.20 -14.88
N MET A 195 -8.59 -9.93 -13.72
CA MET A 195 -9.36 -9.72 -12.49
C MET A 195 -10.27 -8.48 -12.58
N ALA A 196 -9.81 -7.40 -13.19
CA ALA A 196 -10.60 -6.19 -13.38
C ALA A 196 -11.79 -6.46 -14.32
N ARG A 197 -11.56 -7.10 -15.47
CA ARG A 197 -12.61 -7.46 -16.44
C ARG A 197 -13.56 -8.51 -15.88
N PHE A 198 -13.06 -9.51 -15.16
CA PHE A 198 -13.92 -10.48 -14.47
C PHE A 198 -14.89 -9.81 -13.50
N ARG A 199 -14.41 -8.83 -12.70
CA ARG A 199 -15.29 -8.05 -11.82
C ARG A 199 -16.38 -7.31 -12.58
N GLU A 200 -16.04 -6.72 -13.71
CA GLU A 200 -16.99 -6.02 -14.59
C GLU A 200 -18.01 -6.99 -15.20
N CYS A 201 -17.55 -8.10 -15.72
CA CYS A 201 -18.40 -9.18 -16.25
C CYS A 201 -19.33 -9.73 -15.16
N ALA A 202 -18.80 -9.98 -13.94
CA ALA A 202 -19.56 -10.47 -12.82
C ALA A 202 -20.61 -9.45 -12.33
N ALA A 203 -20.28 -8.16 -12.36
CA ALA A 203 -21.23 -7.11 -12.01
C ALA A 203 -22.35 -6.98 -13.06
N ARG A 204 -22.02 -7.02 -14.35
CA ARG A 204 -23.01 -7.01 -15.45
C ARG A 204 -23.93 -8.23 -15.43
N SER A 205 -23.37 -9.37 -15.09
CA SER A 205 -24.10 -10.65 -15.00
C SER A 205 -24.82 -10.85 -13.66
N LEU A 206 -24.80 -9.84 -12.77
CA LEU A 206 -25.45 -9.84 -11.45
C LEU A 206 -24.94 -10.90 -10.46
N PHE A 207 -23.76 -11.44 -10.66
CA PHE A 207 -23.12 -12.37 -9.70
C PHE A 207 -22.56 -11.65 -8.48
N LEU A 208 -22.28 -10.35 -8.56
CA LEU A 208 -21.89 -9.56 -7.40
C LEU A 208 -23.13 -8.94 -6.74
N PRO A 209 -23.22 -8.93 -5.40
CA PRO A 209 -24.35 -8.36 -4.69
C PRO A 209 -24.47 -6.87 -4.99
N ARG A 210 -25.71 -6.40 -5.20
CA ARG A 210 -26.02 -4.99 -5.41
C ARG A 210 -25.65 -4.19 -4.15
N THR A 211 -25.01 -3.05 -4.34
CA THR A 211 -24.83 -2.08 -3.26
C THR A 211 -26.16 -1.45 -2.91
N ARG A 212 -26.54 -1.45 -1.63
CA ARG A 212 -27.76 -0.78 -1.17
C ARG A 212 -27.59 0.73 -1.30
N PRO A 213 -28.60 1.47 -1.76
CA PRO A 213 -28.56 2.93 -1.78
C PRO A 213 -28.22 3.47 -0.38
N GLY A 214 -27.23 4.36 -0.30
CA GLY A 214 -26.79 4.95 0.96
C GLY A 214 -25.69 4.19 1.72
N LYS A 215 -25.41 2.94 1.41
CA LYS A 215 -24.24 2.23 1.96
C LYS A 215 -23.13 2.15 0.91
N ARG A 216 -22.00 2.83 1.17
CA ARG A 216 -20.78 2.67 0.37
C ARG A 216 -20.08 1.40 0.83
N VAL A 217 -19.98 0.42 -0.06
CA VAL A 217 -19.08 -0.73 0.15
C VAL A 217 -17.67 -0.28 -0.27
N PRO A 218 -16.68 -0.38 0.60
CA PRO A 218 -15.30 -0.05 0.24
C PRO A 218 -14.84 -0.82 -1.01
N LEU A 219 -14.04 -0.18 -1.86
CA LEU A 219 -13.58 -0.80 -3.12
C LEU A 219 -12.78 -2.08 -2.88
N TRP A 220 -12.04 -2.17 -1.78
CA TRP A 220 -11.30 -3.38 -1.42
C TRP A 220 -12.22 -4.57 -1.13
N GLN A 221 -13.36 -4.35 -0.46
CA GLN A 221 -14.34 -5.42 -0.23
C GLN A 221 -15.00 -5.89 -1.54
N GLN A 222 -15.24 -4.99 -2.48
CA GLN A 222 -15.73 -5.37 -3.80
C GLN A 222 -14.71 -6.18 -4.59
N ARG A 223 -13.42 -5.80 -4.51
CA ARG A 223 -12.32 -6.55 -5.11
C ARG A 223 -12.19 -7.93 -4.49
N LEU A 224 -12.25 -8.02 -3.17
CA LEU A 224 -12.19 -9.29 -2.44
C LEU A 224 -13.33 -10.23 -2.84
N LYS A 225 -14.59 -9.73 -2.88
CA LYS A 225 -15.74 -10.53 -3.33
C LYS A 225 -15.61 -10.99 -4.78
N ALA A 226 -15.08 -10.15 -5.65
CA ALA A 226 -14.82 -10.52 -7.03
C ALA A 226 -13.71 -11.58 -7.14
N ALA A 227 -12.65 -11.47 -6.34
CA ALA A 227 -11.58 -12.47 -6.27
C ALA A 227 -12.10 -13.82 -5.73
N GLN A 228 -12.91 -13.82 -4.69
CA GLN A 228 -13.57 -15.03 -4.16
C GLN A 228 -14.44 -15.69 -5.21
N LEU A 229 -15.25 -14.91 -5.93
CA LEU A 229 -16.07 -15.42 -7.02
C LEU A 229 -15.22 -16.00 -8.14
N LEU A 230 -14.10 -15.34 -8.50
CA LEU A 230 -13.18 -15.82 -9.52
C LEU A 230 -12.56 -17.16 -9.12
N ASN A 231 -12.12 -17.28 -7.89
CA ASN A 231 -11.54 -18.53 -7.37
C ASN A 231 -12.57 -19.67 -7.37
N ALA A 232 -13.78 -19.39 -6.93
CA ALA A 232 -14.88 -20.35 -6.98
C ALA A 232 -15.22 -20.73 -8.43
N ALA A 233 -15.26 -19.76 -9.34
CA ALA A 233 -15.52 -19.98 -10.76
C ALA A 233 -14.46 -20.88 -11.42
N ARG A 234 -13.18 -20.71 -11.06
CA ARG A 234 -12.06 -21.53 -11.59
C ARG A 234 -12.18 -23.02 -11.25
N THR A 235 -12.87 -23.39 -10.17
CA THR A 235 -13.13 -24.80 -9.84
C THR A 235 -14.20 -25.43 -10.74
N CYS A 236 -15.03 -24.61 -11.36
CA CYS A 236 -16.11 -25.07 -12.25
C CYS A 236 -15.62 -25.18 -13.69
N LYS A 237 -15.56 -26.38 -14.24
CA LYS A 237 -15.22 -26.58 -15.66
C LYS A 237 -16.22 -25.83 -16.57
N ASN A 238 -15.69 -25.03 -17.49
CA ASN A 238 -16.47 -24.27 -18.50
C ASN A 238 -17.44 -23.24 -17.89
N PHE A 239 -17.07 -22.56 -16.80
CA PHE A 239 -17.88 -21.48 -16.28
C PHE A 239 -17.97 -20.32 -17.30
N PRO A 240 -19.17 -19.95 -17.80
CA PRO A 240 -19.32 -19.05 -18.94
C PRO A 240 -18.66 -17.67 -18.74
N LEU A 241 -18.68 -17.17 -17.50
CA LEU A 241 -18.13 -15.87 -17.15
C LEU A 241 -16.60 -15.82 -17.31
N LEU A 242 -15.87 -16.93 -17.05
CA LEU A 242 -14.43 -17.02 -17.27
C LEU A 242 -14.11 -16.95 -18.75
N LEU A 243 -14.89 -17.64 -19.58
CA LEU A 243 -14.73 -17.63 -21.04
C LEU A 243 -15.02 -16.25 -21.62
N GLU A 244 -16.09 -15.61 -21.17
CA GLU A 244 -16.43 -14.25 -21.62
C GLU A 244 -15.37 -13.24 -21.18
N THR A 245 -14.87 -13.34 -19.95
CA THR A 245 -13.76 -12.49 -19.48
C THR A 245 -12.50 -12.69 -20.31
N ALA A 246 -12.14 -13.95 -20.62
CA ALA A 246 -11.01 -14.25 -21.50
C ALA A 246 -11.21 -13.66 -22.90
N ARG A 247 -12.41 -13.80 -23.46
CA ARG A 247 -12.74 -13.21 -24.78
C ARG A 247 -12.59 -11.69 -24.75
N GLU A 248 -13.15 -11.01 -23.76
CA GLU A 248 -13.01 -9.56 -23.61
C GLU A 248 -11.54 -9.14 -23.49
N CYS A 249 -10.73 -9.83 -22.68
CA CYS A 249 -9.32 -9.50 -22.55
C CYS A 249 -8.55 -9.71 -23.86
N LEU A 250 -8.75 -10.83 -24.54
CA LEU A 250 -7.94 -11.24 -25.67
C LEU A 250 -8.39 -10.69 -27.03
N GLN A 251 -9.65 -10.22 -27.14
CA GLN A 251 -10.21 -9.75 -28.41
C GLN A 251 -10.69 -8.30 -28.36
N ASP A 252 -11.21 -7.82 -27.20
CA ASP A 252 -11.76 -6.47 -27.11
C ASP A 252 -10.73 -5.48 -26.55
N VAL A 253 -9.93 -5.88 -25.52
CA VAL A 253 -8.84 -5.07 -24.99
C VAL A 253 -7.57 -5.28 -25.82
N TYR A 254 -7.15 -6.51 -25.96
CA TYR A 254 -6.08 -6.92 -26.87
C TYR A 254 -6.66 -7.33 -28.21
N ASP A 255 -5.82 -7.34 -29.23
CA ASP A 255 -6.15 -7.91 -30.55
C ASP A 255 -5.20 -9.07 -30.84
N LEU A 256 -5.38 -10.18 -30.10
CA LEU A 256 -4.58 -11.39 -30.27
C LEU A 256 -4.74 -12.00 -31.69
N PRO A 257 -5.92 -11.98 -32.34
CA PRO A 257 -6.07 -12.44 -33.73
C PRO A 257 -5.19 -11.67 -34.71
N ALA A 258 -5.13 -10.33 -34.57
CA ALA A 258 -4.25 -9.50 -35.40
C ALA A 258 -2.77 -9.81 -35.14
N LEU A 259 -2.36 -9.95 -33.88
CA LEU A 259 -0.99 -10.32 -33.54
C LEU A 259 -0.59 -11.67 -34.13
N ARG A 260 -1.48 -12.67 -34.11
CA ARG A 260 -1.25 -13.98 -34.79
C ARG A 260 -1.05 -13.82 -36.32
N THR A 261 -1.85 -12.94 -36.92
CA THR A 261 -1.72 -12.64 -38.36
C THR A 261 -0.35 -12.03 -38.67
N ILE A 262 0.12 -11.10 -37.84
CA ILE A 262 1.43 -10.47 -37.99
C ILE A 262 2.55 -11.49 -37.81
N MET A 263 2.49 -12.34 -36.77
CA MET A 263 3.48 -13.41 -36.59
C MET A 263 3.52 -14.38 -37.77
N THR A 264 2.37 -14.74 -38.28
CA THR A 264 2.28 -15.57 -39.52
C THR A 264 2.94 -14.86 -40.71
N GLY A 265 2.71 -13.55 -40.86
CA GLY A 265 3.33 -12.74 -41.92
C GLY A 265 4.86 -12.65 -41.77
N LEU A 266 5.35 -12.51 -40.57
CA LEU A 266 6.80 -12.49 -40.27
C LEU A 266 7.46 -13.83 -40.58
N HIS A 267 6.82 -14.96 -40.24
CA HIS A 267 7.32 -16.29 -40.57
C HIS A 267 7.26 -16.59 -42.09
N ALA A 268 6.21 -16.11 -42.75
CA ALA A 268 6.05 -16.28 -44.21
C ALA A 268 6.91 -15.31 -45.03
N GLY A 269 7.57 -14.34 -44.40
CA GLY A 269 8.35 -13.31 -45.09
C GLY A 269 7.52 -12.28 -45.87
N THR A 270 6.21 -12.20 -45.61
CA THR A 270 5.32 -11.17 -46.19
C THR A 270 5.41 -9.86 -45.41
N ILE A 271 5.86 -9.93 -44.17
CA ILE A 271 6.28 -8.82 -43.30
C ILE A 271 7.75 -9.05 -43.03
N LEU A 272 8.60 -8.03 -43.23
CA LEU A 272 10.02 -8.08 -43.00
C LEU A 272 10.34 -7.49 -41.61
N LEU A 273 11.38 -8.02 -40.97
CA LEU A 273 11.93 -7.51 -39.75
C LEU A 273 13.35 -7.04 -39.99
N SER A 274 13.56 -5.73 -40.08
CA SER A 274 14.85 -5.09 -40.31
C SER A 274 15.48 -4.68 -38.99
N GLU A 275 16.79 -4.87 -38.82
CA GLU A 275 17.51 -4.46 -37.61
C GLU A 275 18.45 -3.30 -37.92
N ALA A 276 18.43 -2.26 -37.14
CA ALA A 276 19.29 -1.12 -37.19
C ALA A 276 19.96 -0.87 -35.83
N THR A 277 21.23 -0.43 -35.85
CA THR A 277 21.93 0.03 -34.64
C THR A 277 22.25 1.50 -34.84
N THR A 278 21.77 2.34 -33.91
CA THR A 278 21.90 3.79 -33.99
C THR A 278 22.71 4.29 -32.79
N GLU A 279 23.49 5.33 -32.99
CA GLU A 279 24.20 6.01 -31.88
C GLU A 279 23.24 6.89 -31.07
N THR A 280 22.30 7.54 -31.76
CA THR A 280 21.23 8.34 -31.18
C THR A 280 19.88 7.79 -31.65
N PRO A 281 18.84 7.88 -30.82
CA PRO A 281 17.50 7.40 -31.22
C PRO A 281 16.99 8.10 -32.48
N SER A 282 16.42 7.33 -33.41
CA SER A 282 15.80 7.86 -34.63
C SER A 282 14.63 8.79 -34.33
N PRO A 283 14.19 9.64 -35.27
CA PRO A 283 13.05 10.54 -35.06
C PRO A 283 11.78 9.85 -34.55
N PHE A 284 11.47 8.66 -35.07
CA PHE A 284 10.30 7.89 -34.62
C PHE A 284 10.53 7.28 -33.23
N ALA A 285 11.76 6.85 -32.93
CA ALA A 285 12.13 6.33 -31.62
C ALA A 285 12.03 7.41 -30.52
N GLN A 286 12.41 8.64 -30.82
CA GLN A 286 12.34 9.77 -29.86
C GLN A 286 10.92 9.96 -29.36
N ASN A 287 9.89 9.87 -30.21
CA ASN A 287 8.50 10.00 -29.79
C ASN A 287 8.04 8.86 -28.86
N MET A 288 8.47 7.61 -29.16
CA MET A 288 8.13 6.47 -28.32
C MET A 288 8.86 6.52 -26.98
N LEU A 289 10.11 6.92 -26.97
CA LEU A 289 10.90 7.14 -25.76
C LEU A 289 10.33 8.27 -24.89
N PHE A 290 9.83 9.33 -25.50
CA PHE A 290 9.11 10.38 -24.79
C PHE A 290 7.88 9.81 -24.05
N GLY A 291 7.07 9.00 -24.70
CA GLY A 291 5.94 8.29 -24.09
C GLY A 291 6.36 7.31 -22.99
N PHE A 292 7.45 6.57 -23.22
CA PHE A 292 8.02 5.65 -22.23
C PHE A 292 8.45 6.38 -20.94
N VAL A 293 9.19 7.47 -21.07
CA VAL A 293 9.63 8.28 -19.92
C VAL A 293 8.45 8.95 -19.25
N GLY A 294 7.47 9.46 -20.02
CA GLY A 294 6.21 9.96 -19.49
C GLY A 294 5.47 8.92 -18.66
N SER A 295 5.42 7.66 -19.12
CA SER A 295 4.82 6.58 -18.35
C SER A 295 5.57 6.28 -17.05
N VAL A 296 6.89 6.34 -17.06
CA VAL A 296 7.71 6.18 -15.84
C VAL A 296 7.48 7.32 -14.85
N MET A 297 7.30 8.56 -15.33
CA MET A 297 6.95 9.70 -14.47
C MET A 297 5.62 9.52 -13.76
N TYR A 298 4.63 8.97 -14.46
CA TYR A 298 3.28 8.76 -13.97
C TYR A 298 3.02 7.34 -13.47
N GLN A 299 4.01 6.45 -13.54
CA GLN A 299 3.94 5.17 -12.86
C GLN A 299 3.93 5.42 -11.34
N TYR A 300 2.75 5.38 -10.77
CA TYR A 300 2.51 5.43 -9.32
C TYR A 300 3.17 4.26 -8.58
N ASP A 301 3.87 3.44 -9.27
CA ASP A 301 4.37 2.14 -8.87
C ASP A 301 5.82 2.16 -8.37
N VAL A 302 6.53 3.27 -8.44
CA VAL A 302 7.91 3.42 -7.94
C VAL A 302 7.93 4.47 -6.82
N PRO A 303 8.55 4.21 -5.65
CA PRO A 303 8.72 5.21 -4.61
C PRO A 303 9.38 6.49 -5.15
N GLN A 304 9.04 7.63 -4.57
CA GLN A 304 9.44 8.93 -5.10
C GLN A 304 10.98 9.08 -5.22
N ALA A 305 11.73 8.56 -4.26
CA ALA A 305 13.19 8.63 -4.28
C ALA A 305 13.79 7.82 -5.43
N GLU A 306 13.29 6.61 -5.67
CA GLU A 306 13.69 5.76 -6.78
C GLU A 306 13.29 6.36 -8.12
N ARG A 307 12.09 6.93 -8.21
CA ARG A 307 11.60 7.65 -9.40
C ARG A 307 12.45 8.88 -9.71
N SER A 308 12.75 9.70 -8.71
CA SER A 308 13.66 10.86 -8.87
C SER A 308 15.05 10.42 -9.31
N THR A 309 15.55 9.30 -8.77
CA THR A 309 16.82 8.72 -9.18
C THR A 309 16.78 8.27 -10.65
N GLN A 310 15.69 7.63 -11.08
CA GLN A 310 15.52 7.20 -12.48
C GLN A 310 15.42 8.40 -13.43
N LEU A 311 14.61 9.41 -13.09
CA LEU A 311 14.47 10.63 -13.91
C LEU A 311 15.79 11.41 -14.01
N LEU A 312 16.50 11.59 -12.90
CA LEU A 312 17.81 12.25 -12.88
C LEU A 312 18.91 11.45 -13.61
N SER A 313 18.67 10.16 -13.89
CA SER A 313 19.60 9.33 -14.67
C SER A 313 19.32 9.31 -16.18
N MET A 314 18.25 9.97 -16.66
CA MET A 314 17.84 9.97 -18.06
C MET A 314 18.57 11.02 -18.89
N ASP A 315 18.49 10.89 -20.24
CA ASP A 315 19.01 11.87 -21.20
C ASP A 315 18.43 13.27 -20.96
N LEU A 316 19.28 14.29 -21.02
CA LEU A 316 18.89 15.68 -20.79
C LEU A 316 17.84 16.16 -21.79
N GLU A 317 18.00 15.86 -23.08
CA GLU A 317 17.04 16.23 -24.13
C GLU A 317 15.68 15.61 -23.94
N VAL A 318 15.63 14.35 -23.47
CA VAL A 318 14.39 13.64 -23.18
C VAL A 318 13.75 14.24 -21.93
N LEU A 319 14.54 14.58 -20.92
CA LEU A 319 14.06 15.20 -19.69
C LEU A 319 13.49 16.62 -19.94
N GLU A 320 14.16 17.43 -20.76
CA GLU A 320 13.68 18.77 -21.17
C GLU A 320 12.36 18.71 -21.94
N ARG A 321 12.22 17.77 -22.88
CA ARG A 321 10.97 17.59 -23.62
C ARG A 321 9.81 17.12 -22.76
N LEU A 322 10.09 16.31 -21.74
CA LEU A 322 9.08 15.76 -20.84
C LEU A 322 8.56 16.74 -19.82
N LEU A 323 9.48 17.42 -19.16
CA LEU A 323 9.14 18.31 -18.07
C LEU A 323 8.70 19.67 -18.58
N GLY A 324 8.99 19.98 -19.86
CA GLY A 324 8.90 21.33 -20.36
C GLY A 324 9.81 22.25 -19.54
N SER A 325 9.78 23.52 -19.81
CA SER A 325 10.56 24.53 -19.06
C SER A 325 10.08 24.73 -17.63
N THR A 326 8.95 24.13 -17.21
CA THR A 326 8.23 24.52 -15.99
C THR A 326 8.52 23.63 -14.78
N ASP A 327 8.92 22.37 -14.95
CA ASP A 327 8.93 21.38 -13.84
C ASP A 327 10.32 20.86 -13.43
N MET A 328 11.41 21.39 -13.97
CA MET A 328 12.76 21.00 -13.57
C MET A 328 13.07 21.34 -12.10
N ALA A 329 12.45 22.39 -11.57
CA ALA A 329 12.59 22.77 -10.16
C ALA A 329 12.14 21.67 -9.19
N SER A 330 11.18 20.84 -9.58
CA SER A 330 10.67 19.74 -8.73
C SER A 330 11.63 18.53 -8.63
N LEU A 331 12.57 18.41 -9.58
CA LEU A 331 13.55 17.32 -9.65
C LEU A 331 14.90 17.67 -9.04
N LEU A 332 15.30 18.94 -9.14
CA LEU A 332 16.58 19.39 -8.65
C LEU A 332 16.52 19.70 -7.15
N ASP A 333 17.52 19.26 -6.41
CA ASP A 333 17.61 19.51 -4.98
C ASP A 333 18.11 20.94 -4.70
N ALA A 334 17.35 21.73 -3.94
CA ALA A 334 17.65 23.12 -3.64
C ALA A 334 19.00 23.30 -2.92
N GLU A 335 19.38 22.36 -2.03
CA GLU A 335 20.69 22.42 -1.38
C GLU A 335 21.84 22.08 -2.34
N ALA A 336 21.59 21.19 -3.33
CA ALA A 336 22.57 20.90 -4.38
C ALA A 336 22.79 22.14 -5.26
N ILE A 337 21.74 22.91 -5.56
CA ILE A 337 21.87 24.21 -6.27
C ILE A 337 22.72 25.17 -5.45
N THR A 338 22.37 25.40 -4.18
CA THR A 338 23.08 26.29 -3.27
C THR A 338 24.55 25.89 -3.08
N GLN A 339 24.82 24.57 -3.01
CA GLN A 339 26.17 24.04 -2.89
C GLN A 339 27.00 24.38 -4.14
N VAL A 340 26.46 24.13 -5.34
CA VAL A 340 27.15 24.44 -6.60
C VAL A 340 27.36 25.94 -6.75
N GLU A 341 26.37 26.76 -6.42
CA GLU A 341 26.52 28.23 -6.41
C GLU A 341 27.63 28.67 -5.47
N GLY A 342 27.71 28.13 -4.25
CA GLY A 342 28.80 28.41 -3.32
C GLY A 342 30.19 28.02 -3.83
N GLU A 343 30.30 26.88 -4.52
CA GLU A 343 31.54 26.41 -5.14
C GLU A 343 31.97 27.28 -6.35
N LEU A 344 31.01 27.89 -7.04
CA LEU A 344 31.25 28.77 -8.20
C LEU A 344 31.50 30.24 -7.81
N ALA A 345 31.01 30.68 -6.67
CA ALA A 345 30.99 32.05 -6.20
C ALA A 345 32.39 32.76 -6.14
N GLY A 346 33.49 32.03 -6.22
CA GLY A 346 34.86 32.61 -6.29
C GLY A 346 35.46 32.65 -7.69
N ARG A 347 34.71 32.31 -8.74
CA ARG A 347 35.26 32.11 -10.11
C ARG A 347 34.76 33.16 -11.10
N THR A 348 34.78 34.42 -10.74
CA THR A 348 34.28 35.53 -11.56
C THR A 348 35.34 36.01 -12.53
N PHE A 349 35.44 35.42 -13.71
CA PHE A 349 36.48 35.74 -14.70
C PHE A 349 35.99 36.55 -15.92
N TRP A 350 34.71 37.00 -15.94
CA TRP A 350 34.21 37.80 -17.07
C TRP A 350 34.81 39.19 -17.17
N ASN A 351 35.40 39.72 -16.10
CA ASN A 351 36.05 41.02 -16.08
C ASN A 351 37.38 41.06 -16.85
N ASP A 352 37.97 39.89 -17.16
CA ASP A 352 39.21 39.79 -17.94
C ASP A 352 38.96 39.79 -19.46
N LEU A 353 37.69 39.83 -19.87
CA LEU A 353 37.28 39.86 -21.28
C LEU A 353 37.11 41.31 -21.73
N ALA A 354 37.36 41.56 -23.04
CA ALA A 354 37.11 42.87 -23.63
C ALA A 354 35.64 43.29 -23.47
N GLU A 355 35.38 44.55 -23.19
CA GLU A 355 34.01 45.06 -23.03
C GLU A 355 33.15 44.83 -24.26
N GLU A 356 33.75 44.71 -25.43
CA GLU A 356 33.12 44.46 -26.73
C GLU A 356 32.74 42.96 -26.92
N ASP A 357 33.36 42.04 -26.16
CA ASP A 357 33.06 40.59 -26.24
C ASP A 357 31.91 40.21 -25.32
N ILE A 358 30.70 40.62 -25.70
CA ILE A 358 29.47 40.38 -24.94
C ILE A 358 29.15 38.87 -24.84
N SER A 359 29.28 38.13 -25.93
CA SER A 359 29.02 36.70 -25.98
C SER A 359 29.96 35.90 -25.05
N GLY A 360 31.26 36.25 -25.03
CA GLY A 360 32.24 35.66 -24.12
C GLY A 360 31.97 35.99 -22.65
N ARG A 361 31.55 37.22 -22.34
CA ARG A 361 31.20 37.66 -20.99
C ARG A 361 29.95 36.93 -20.46
N VAL A 362 28.90 36.82 -21.28
CA VAL A 362 27.68 36.09 -20.96
C VAL A 362 27.96 34.59 -20.76
N THR A 363 28.79 34.00 -21.64
CA THR A 363 29.17 32.56 -21.50
C THR A 363 29.91 32.31 -20.18
N ARG A 364 30.88 33.17 -19.82
CA ARG A 364 31.59 33.01 -18.54
C ARG A 364 30.69 33.26 -17.33
N TYR A 365 29.79 34.23 -17.41
CA TYR A 365 28.80 34.45 -16.37
C TYR A 365 27.98 33.21 -16.14
N ALA A 366 27.43 32.64 -17.21
CA ALA A 366 26.62 31.41 -17.13
C ALA A 366 27.40 30.20 -16.58
N LYS A 367 28.71 30.08 -16.87
CA LYS A 367 29.59 29.03 -16.34
C LYS A 367 29.97 29.19 -14.87
N THR A 368 29.81 30.38 -14.31
CA THR A 368 30.21 30.71 -12.93
C THR A 368 29.04 30.97 -12.00
N HIS A 369 27.81 30.91 -12.48
CA HIS A 369 26.58 31.10 -11.68
C HIS A 369 25.67 29.89 -11.76
N GLY A 370 24.82 29.73 -10.72
CA GLY A 370 23.69 28.81 -10.74
C GLY A 370 22.58 29.34 -11.66
N PRO A 371 21.33 28.88 -11.46
CA PRO A 371 20.21 29.39 -12.23
C PRO A 371 20.05 30.90 -12.09
N PHE A 372 20.00 31.63 -13.19
CA PHE A 372 19.90 33.08 -13.19
C PHE A 372 18.81 33.60 -14.13
N THR A 373 18.32 34.79 -13.86
CA THR A 373 17.42 35.53 -14.74
C THR A 373 18.19 36.48 -15.63
N ALA A 374 17.66 36.83 -16.80
CA ALA A 374 18.30 37.81 -17.70
C ALA A 374 18.52 39.15 -17.01
N ASP A 375 17.54 39.62 -16.22
CA ASP A 375 17.61 40.88 -15.50
C ASP A 375 18.77 40.92 -14.48
N LYS A 376 18.98 39.84 -13.74
CA LYS A 376 20.08 39.70 -12.78
C LYS A 376 21.41 39.75 -13.49
N MET A 377 21.56 39.02 -14.59
CA MET A 377 22.79 39.00 -15.39
C MET A 377 23.07 40.36 -15.99
N ILE A 378 22.07 41.06 -16.56
CA ILE A 378 22.19 42.38 -17.13
C ILE A 378 22.70 43.40 -16.08
N ALA A 379 22.08 43.34 -14.87
CA ALA A 379 22.47 44.21 -13.76
C ALA A 379 23.93 44.00 -13.30
N GLU A 380 24.37 42.74 -13.23
CA GLU A 380 25.72 42.41 -12.77
C GLU A 380 26.81 42.63 -13.82
N LEU A 381 26.51 42.38 -15.10
CA LEU A 381 27.48 42.60 -16.19
C LEU A 381 27.49 44.04 -16.73
N GLY A 382 26.45 44.83 -16.44
CA GLY A 382 26.35 46.21 -16.93
C GLY A 382 26.22 46.31 -18.45
N ILE A 383 25.58 45.38 -19.12
CA ILE A 383 25.38 45.31 -20.58
C ILE A 383 24.01 45.76 -21.00
N ASP A 384 23.87 46.17 -22.27
CA ASP A 384 22.57 46.55 -22.83
C ASP A 384 21.64 45.34 -22.92
N ALA A 385 20.36 45.57 -22.60
CA ALA A 385 19.36 44.49 -22.54
C ALA A 385 19.16 43.81 -23.89
N ALA A 386 19.15 44.53 -24.99
CA ALA A 386 18.96 43.96 -26.33
C ALA A 386 20.16 43.06 -26.72
N GLN A 387 21.36 43.48 -26.38
CA GLN A 387 22.60 42.72 -26.62
C GLN A 387 22.65 41.46 -25.73
N ALA A 388 22.22 41.59 -24.48
CA ALA A 388 22.14 40.46 -23.55
C ALA A 388 21.21 39.36 -24.04
N VAL A 389 19.98 39.73 -24.46
CA VAL A 389 18.98 38.79 -24.98
C VAL A 389 19.51 38.11 -26.25
N HIS A 390 20.10 38.86 -27.17
CA HIS A 390 20.68 38.29 -28.37
C HIS A 390 21.80 37.28 -28.07
N ALA A 391 22.67 37.58 -27.10
CA ALA A 391 23.73 36.67 -26.70
C ALA A 391 23.17 35.40 -26.01
N LEU A 392 22.11 35.53 -25.22
CA LEU A 392 21.43 34.37 -24.61
C LEU A 392 20.77 33.48 -25.65
N ASP A 393 20.08 34.07 -26.64
CA ASP A 393 19.42 33.30 -27.71
C ASP A 393 20.46 32.64 -28.65
N GLU A 394 21.62 33.27 -28.88
CA GLU A 394 22.72 32.67 -29.65
C GLU A 394 23.32 31.45 -28.91
N LEU A 395 23.52 31.55 -27.59
CA LEU A 395 24.03 30.44 -26.77
C LEU A 395 23.02 29.31 -26.62
N ASP A 396 21.72 29.62 -26.54
CA ASP A 396 20.63 28.63 -26.56
C ASP A 396 20.61 27.89 -27.89
N ALA A 397 20.67 28.60 -29.01
CA ALA A 397 20.76 28.01 -30.34
C ALA A 397 21.99 27.09 -30.54
N ARG A 398 23.10 27.37 -29.84
CA ARG A 398 24.29 26.49 -29.81
C ARG A 398 24.14 25.31 -28.82
N GLY A 399 23.08 25.27 -28.05
CA GLY A 399 22.85 24.24 -27.02
C GLY A 399 23.83 24.33 -25.84
N GLU A 400 24.40 25.54 -25.56
CA GLU A 400 25.24 25.76 -24.40
C GLU A 400 24.47 26.17 -23.15
N LEU A 401 23.30 26.79 -23.31
CA LEU A 401 22.39 27.17 -22.25
C LEU A 401 21.12 26.33 -22.29
N ILE A 402 20.56 26.17 -21.13
CA ILE A 402 19.26 25.52 -20.88
C ILE A 402 18.33 26.59 -20.34
N LYS A 403 17.12 26.64 -20.89
CA LYS A 403 16.07 27.58 -20.55
C LYS A 403 14.99 26.85 -19.75
N GLY A 404 14.67 27.33 -18.55
CA GLY A 404 13.70 26.64 -17.74
C GLY A 404 13.45 27.33 -16.41
N ARG A 405 12.68 26.64 -15.54
CA ARG A 405 12.50 26.99 -14.14
C ARG A 405 13.26 25.97 -13.30
N PHE A 406 14.29 26.40 -12.60
CA PHE A 406 15.19 25.53 -11.84
C PHE A 406 15.06 25.71 -10.33
N THR A 407 14.46 26.81 -9.86
CA THR A 407 14.26 27.10 -8.44
C THR A 407 12.82 27.45 -8.15
N ASP A 408 12.30 26.95 -7.01
CA ASP A 408 11.01 27.39 -6.49
C ASP A 408 11.17 28.73 -5.80
N SER A 409 10.65 29.80 -6.38
CA SER A 409 10.49 31.07 -5.69
C SER A 409 9.33 30.95 -4.72
N GLY A 410 9.67 30.87 -3.39
CA GLY A 410 8.69 30.75 -2.31
C GLY A 410 7.63 31.83 -2.34
N GLU A 411 6.44 31.41 -1.96
CA GLU A 411 5.28 32.19 -1.49
C GLU A 411 5.18 33.66 -1.94
N THR A 412 4.73 33.90 -3.15
CA THR A 412 3.80 35.01 -3.43
C THR A 412 2.97 34.68 -4.66
N SER A 413 1.68 34.71 -4.44
CA SER A 413 0.60 34.43 -5.37
C SER A 413 0.52 35.53 -6.45
N GLU A 414 1.35 35.43 -7.48
CA GLU A 414 1.10 36.00 -8.80
C GLU A 414 1.96 35.21 -9.79
N LYS A 415 1.30 34.57 -10.76
CA LYS A 415 1.88 33.81 -11.86
C LYS A 415 2.70 34.74 -12.77
N ASN A 416 3.92 35.08 -12.39
CA ASN A 416 4.93 35.52 -13.34
C ASN A 416 5.84 34.31 -13.59
N ASP A 417 5.74 33.73 -14.76
CA ASP A 417 6.70 32.76 -15.33
C ASP A 417 8.07 33.45 -15.49
N ILE A 418 8.82 33.49 -14.38
CA ILE A 418 10.19 34.06 -14.43
C ILE A 418 11.06 32.98 -15.04
N GLN A 419 11.37 33.19 -16.32
CA GLN A 419 12.28 32.36 -17.08
C GLN A 419 13.69 32.47 -16.52
N GLN A 420 14.31 31.34 -16.23
CA GLN A 420 15.71 31.22 -15.79
C GLN A 420 16.57 30.58 -16.88
N TRP A 421 17.85 30.88 -16.83
CA TRP A 421 18.88 30.33 -17.71
C TRP A 421 19.89 29.56 -16.86
N LEU A 422 20.47 28.49 -17.43
CA LEU A 422 21.49 27.70 -16.77
C LEU A 422 22.45 27.12 -17.79
N HIS A 423 23.76 27.20 -17.54
CA HIS A 423 24.74 26.57 -18.42
C HIS A 423 24.72 25.06 -18.27
N LYS A 424 24.82 24.32 -19.39
CA LYS A 424 24.73 22.84 -19.40
C LYS A 424 25.72 22.14 -18.47
N ASP A 425 26.95 22.67 -18.31
CA ASP A 425 27.93 22.03 -17.42
C ASP A 425 27.58 22.26 -15.94
N VAL A 426 27.04 23.44 -15.61
CA VAL A 426 26.51 23.73 -14.25
C VAL A 426 25.30 22.86 -13.95
N PHE A 427 24.38 22.72 -14.91
CA PHE A 427 23.24 21.82 -14.79
C PHE A 427 23.67 20.39 -14.55
N ARG A 428 24.61 19.85 -15.33
CA ARG A 428 25.17 18.50 -15.12
C ARG A 428 25.71 18.32 -13.71
N ARG A 429 26.35 19.31 -13.15
CA ARG A 429 26.89 19.26 -11.80
C ARG A 429 25.81 19.28 -10.73
N ILE A 430 24.83 20.17 -10.84
CA ILE A 430 23.65 20.22 -9.95
C ILE A 430 22.91 18.90 -10.02
N ARG A 431 22.67 18.37 -11.22
CA ARG A 431 22.03 17.08 -11.46
C ARG A 431 22.77 15.91 -10.80
N ALA A 432 24.11 15.86 -10.94
CA ALA A 432 24.92 14.81 -10.32
C ALA A 432 24.83 14.84 -8.79
N LEU A 433 24.82 16.03 -8.17
CA LEU A 433 24.65 16.18 -6.72
C LEU A 433 23.22 15.83 -6.29
N SER A 434 22.20 16.27 -7.02
CA SER A 434 20.80 15.91 -6.76
C SER A 434 20.58 14.39 -6.86
N LEU A 435 21.19 13.74 -7.88
CA LEU A 435 21.19 12.29 -8.02
C LEU A 435 21.87 11.56 -6.86
N ALA A 436 23.01 12.09 -6.40
CA ALA A 436 23.72 11.53 -5.25
C ALA A 436 22.88 11.63 -3.96
N LYS A 437 22.14 12.74 -3.78
CA LYS A 437 21.21 12.91 -2.67
C LYS A 437 19.97 12.00 -2.79
N ALA A 438 19.37 11.92 -3.98
CA ALA A 438 18.26 11.00 -4.24
C ALA A 438 18.64 9.54 -3.91
N ARG A 439 19.86 9.12 -4.30
CA ARG A 439 20.40 7.79 -3.93
C ARG A 439 20.61 7.62 -2.42
N LYS A 440 20.92 8.69 -1.67
CA LYS A 440 20.98 8.64 -0.20
C LYS A 440 19.59 8.50 0.43
N ALA A 441 18.59 9.12 -0.16
CA ALA A 441 17.20 9.01 0.30
C ALA A 441 16.62 7.58 0.19
N VAL A 442 17.21 6.72 -0.63
CA VAL A 442 16.87 5.29 -0.74
C VAL A 442 17.34 4.47 0.48
N LYS A 443 18.10 5.06 1.42
CA LYS A 443 18.59 4.35 2.60
C LYS A 443 17.46 4.01 3.59
N PRO A 444 17.62 2.90 4.36
CA PRO A 444 16.69 2.53 5.42
C PRO A 444 16.61 3.63 6.49
N VAL A 445 15.40 3.87 7.00
CA VAL A 445 15.18 4.79 8.12
C VAL A 445 15.59 4.17 9.46
N ASP A 446 15.84 5.00 10.46
CA ASP A 446 16.10 4.53 11.81
C ASP A 446 14.84 3.96 12.47
N PRO A 447 14.96 2.99 13.39
CA PRO A 447 13.81 2.37 14.06
C PRO A 447 12.93 3.37 14.82
N SER A 448 13.49 4.46 15.35
CA SER A 448 12.72 5.52 16.02
C SER A 448 11.83 6.30 15.06
N VAL A 449 12.32 6.57 13.84
CA VAL A 449 11.53 7.21 12.78
C VAL A 449 10.36 6.32 12.39
N TYR A 450 10.61 5.02 12.23
CA TYR A 450 9.55 4.06 11.93
C TYR A 450 8.54 3.94 13.09
N GLN A 451 9.02 3.98 14.34
CA GLN A 451 8.14 3.99 15.52
C GLN A 451 7.24 5.23 15.54
N ALA A 452 7.76 6.43 15.21
CA ALA A 452 6.99 7.66 15.10
C ALA A 452 5.96 7.58 13.95
N PHE A 453 6.38 7.07 12.80
CA PHE A 453 5.49 6.78 11.67
C PHE A 453 4.33 5.86 12.08
N LEU A 454 4.61 4.82 12.84
CA LEU A 454 3.61 3.84 13.27
C LEU A 454 2.58 4.44 14.23
N LEU A 455 3.01 5.30 15.15
CA LEU A 455 2.10 6.05 16.03
C LEU A 455 1.10 6.87 15.22
N ASN A 456 1.58 7.60 14.22
CA ASN A 456 0.71 8.37 13.34
C ASN A 456 -0.20 7.48 12.49
N ARG A 457 0.34 6.41 11.88
CA ARG A 457 -0.43 5.49 11.04
C ARG A 457 -1.61 4.85 11.79
N GLN A 458 -1.42 4.56 13.08
CA GLN A 458 -2.45 3.99 13.93
C GLN A 458 -3.30 5.04 14.66
N GLY A 459 -3.15 6.32 14.32
CA GLY A 459 -3.92 7.41 14.89
C GLY A 459 -3.71 7.60 16.39
N VAL A 460 -2.53 7.24 16.90
CA VAL A 460 -2.21 7.28 18.33
C VAL A 460 -1.78 8.67 18.74
N GLY A 461 -2.53 9.28 19.63
CA GLY A 461 -2.17 10.52 20.32
C GLY A 461 -2.06 11.75 19.43
N PRO A 462 -1.43 12.83 19.95
CA PRO A 462 -1.24 14.07 19.20
C PRO A 462 -0.09 14.01 18.18
N VAL A 463 0.69 12.91 18.15
CA VAL A 463 1.86 12.76 17.29
C VAL A 463 1.43 12.51 15.85
N GLY A 464 1.35 13.58 15.06
CA GLY A 464 1.18 13.50 13.61
C GLY A 464 -0.17 13.00 13.10
N GLY A 465 -1.17 12.75 13.95
CA GLY A 465 -2.47 12.22 13.54
C GLY A 465 -3.66 12.89 14.20
N GLU A 466 -4.74 13.07 13.44
CA GLU A 466 -6.05 13.34 14.01
C GLU A 466 -6.56 12.07 14.68
N ARG A 467 -7.01 12.20 15.91
CA ARG A 467 -7.72 11.11 16.60
C ARG A 467 -9.04 10.84 15.90
N TYR A 468 -9.40 9.60 15.81
CA TYR A 468 -10.72 9.20 15.32
C TYR A 468 -11.83 9.69 16.25
N GLU A 469 -13.03 9.90 15.71
CA GLU A 469 -14.18 10.39 16.46
C GLU A 469 -15.39 9.47 16.32
N GLY A 470 -16.14 9.31 17.40
CA GLY A 470 -17.42 8.59 17.38
C GLY A 470 -17.32 7.09 17.14
N VAL A 471 -18.46 6.49 16.83
CA VAL A 471 -18.60 5.04 16.58
C VAL A 471 -17.90 4.61 15.28
N ASP A 472 -17.98 5.42 14.24
CA ASP A 472 -17.29 5.15 12.96
C ASP A 472 -15.76 5.19 13.13
N GLY A 473 -15.26 6.13 13.96
CA GLY A 473 -13.85 6.20 14.31
C GLY A 473 -13.39 4.97 15.10
N LEU A 474 -14.20 4.48 16.03
CA LEU A 474 -13.93 3.24 16.76
C LEU A 474 -13.95 2.03 15.82
N MET A 475 -14.88 1.96 14.88
CA MET A 475 -14.94 0.89 13.89
C MET A 475 -13.66 0.85 13.06
N ARG A 476 -13.14 2.02 12.62
CA ARG A 476 -11.87 2.10 11.90
C ARG A 476 -10.67 1.59 12.72
N VAL A 477 -10.65 1.88 14.02
CA VAL A 477 -9.61 1.35 14.93
C VAL A 477 -9.70 -0.16 15.03
N ILE A 478 -10.91 -0.72 15.13
CA ILE A 478 -11.13 -2.16 15.20
C ILE A 478 -10.72 -2.84 13.88
N GLU A 479 -11.05 -2.26 12.74
CA GLU A 479 -10.60 -2.76 11.44
C GLU A 479 -9.07 -2.82 11.34
N GLN A 480 -8.39 -1.78 11.79
CA GLN A 480 -6.91 -1.71 11.75
C GLN A 480 -6.25 -2.68 12.73
N LEU A 481 -6.86 -2.89 13.89
CA LEU A 481 -6.36 -3.78 14.95
C LEU A 481 -7.05 -5.15 14.94
N GLU A 482 -7.66 -5.51 13.83
CA GLU A 482 -8.35 -6.78 13.65
C GLU A 482 -7.46 -7.98 14.01
N GLY A 483 -7.97 -8.87 14.87
CA GLY A 483 -7.28 -10.09 15.24
C GLY A 483 -6.12 -9.92 16.22
N VAL A 484 -5.84 -8.73 16.71
CA VAL A 484 -4.81 -8.49 17.73
C VAL A 484 -5.31 -8.90 19.10
N PHE A 485 -4.66 -9.90 19.69
CA PHE A 485 -4.99 -10.35 21.06
C PHE A 485 -4.25 -9.52 22.10
N LEU A 486 -5.01 -8.78 22.92
CA LEU A 486 -4.51 -8.02 24.07
C LEU A 486 -5.30 -8.38 25.31
N ASN A 487 -4.68 -8.18 26.49
CA ASN A 487 -5.40 -8.35 27.73
C ASN A 487 -6.69 -7.52 27.74
N ALA A 488 -7.81 -8.13 28.11
CA ALA A 488 -9.12 -7.50 28.07
C ALA A 488 -9.17 -6.13 28.76
N SER A 489 -8.36 -5.95 29.82
CA SER A 489 -8.31 -4.69 30.59
C SER A 489 -7.68 -3.53 29.85
N VAL A 490 -6.88 -3.79 28.78
CA VAL A 490 -6.10 -2.74 28.10
C VAL A 490 -6.91 -2.04 27.02
N TRP A 491 -7.85 -2.73 26.40
CA TRP A 491 -8.63 -2.20 25.27
C TRP A 491 -9.34 -0.89 25.59
N GLU A 492 -10.23 -0.91 26.55
CA GLU A 492 -11.04 0.25 26.94
C GLU A 492 -10.31 1.26 27.82
N SER A 493 -9.27 0.82 28.54
CA SER A 493 -8.51 1.72 29.43
C SER A 493 -7.37 2.47 28.71
N MET A 494 -6.81 1.92 27.63
CA MET A 494 -5.61 2.47 26.99
C MET A 494 -5.72 2.54 25.47
N VAL A 495 -6.06 1.42 24.79
CA VAL A 495 -5.95 1.31 23.32
C VAL A 495 -6.97 2.19 22.58
N PHE A 496 -8.25 2.07 22.94
CA PHE A 496 -9.31 2.89 22.34
C PHE A 496 -9.18 4.38 22.71
N PRO A 497 -8.97 4.74 23.99
CA PRO A 497 -8.81 6.14 24.37
C PRO A 497 -7.57 6.82 23.77
N ALA A 498 -6.52 6.06 23.41
CA ALA A 498 -5.35 6.61 22.73
C ALA A 498 -5.63 7.01 21.27
N ARG A 499 -6.68 6.43 20.65
CA ARG A 499 -7.00 6.61 19.24
C ARG A 499 -8.31 7.35 19.00
N VAL A 500 -9.34 7.10 19.82
CA VAL A 500 -10.68 7.65 19.65
C VAL A 500 -10.89 8.79 20.64
N ARG A 501 -11.23 9.98 20.11
CA ARG A 501 -11.52 11.16 20.93
C ARG A 501 -12.77 10.90 21.77
N ASP A 502 -12.69 11.22 23.05
CA ASP A 502 -13.80 11.10 24.02
C ASP A 502 -14.45 9.70 24.01
N TYR A 503 -13.61 8.65 23.88
CA TYR A 503 -14.07 7.27 23.89
C TYR A 503 -15.00 7.00 25.08
N GLN A 504 -16.14 6.39 24.79
CA GLN A 504 -17.12 5.91 25.77
C GLN A 504 -17.38 4.42 25.57
N PRO A 505 -17.52 3.61 26.62
CA PRO A 505 -17.84 2.20 26.52
C PRO A 505 -19.13 1.89 25.72
N SER A 506 -20.06 2.83 25.68
CA SER A 506 -21.29 2.72 24.88
C SER A 506 -21.04 2.65 23.37
N MET A 507 -19.96 3.23 22.87
CA MET A 507 -19.58 3.15 21.44
C MET A 507 -19.24 1.71 21.04
N LEU A 508 -18.50 0.99 21.90
CA LEU A 508 -18.20 -0.42 21.68
C LEU A 508 -19.46 -1.29 21.80
N ASP A 509 -20.31 -0.99 22.81
CA ASP A 509 -21.57 -1.73 23.00
C ASP A 509 -22.52 -1.54 21.79
N GLU A 510 -22.53 -0.37 21.16
CA GLU A 510 -23.29 -0.10 19.94
C GLU A 510 -22.82 -0.99 18.79
N LEU A 511 -21.50 -1.04 18.51
CA LEU A 511 -20.92 -1.86 17.43
C LEU A 511 -21.13 -3.37 17.65
N ILE A 512 -21.04 -3.83 18.89
CA ILE A 512 -21.27 -5.25 19.20
C ILE A 512 -22.77 -5.60 19.11
N SER A 513 -23.65 -4.73 19.61
CA SER A 513 -25.09 -4.96 19.59
C SER A 513 -25.70 -4.88 18.19
N SER A 514 -25.13 -4.05 17.30
CA SER A 514 -25.50 -4.02 15.87
C SER A 514 -24.95 -5.20 15.08
N SER A 515 -24.11 -6.04 15.71
CA SER A 515 -23.42 -7.14 15.07
C SER A 515 -22.41 -6.70 13.98
N ASP A 516 -21.94 -5.45 14.02
CA ASP A 516 -20.89 -4.98 13.14
C ASP A 516 -19.49 -5.42 13.62
N VAL A 517 -19.36 -5.76 14.91
CA VAL A 517 -18.12 -6.22 15.55
C VAL A 517 -18.38 -7.51 16.35
N VAL A 518 -17.47 -8.46 16.21
CA VAL A 518 -17.39 -9.68 17.00
C VAL A 518 -16.12 -9.67 17.84
N TRP A 519 -16.21 -10.08 19.10
CA TRP A 519 -15.05 -10.24 19.95
C TRP A 519 -14.78 -11.73 20.24
N VAL A 520 -13.52 -12.07 20.33
CA VAL A 520 -13.04 -13.44 20.54
C VAL A 520 -12.05 -13.46 21.69
N GLY A 521 -12.25 -14.39 22.63
CA GLY A 521 -11.36 -14.57 23.76
C GLY A 521 -10.25 -15.58 23.49
N SER A 522 -9.11 -15.39 24.14
CA SER A 522 -8.00 -16.36 24.16
C SER A 522 -7.35 -16.43 25.53
N LYS A 523 -6.99 -17.63 25.96
CA LYS A 523 -6.27 -17.85 27.22
C LYS A 523 -5.49 -19.16 27.20
N ALA A 524 -4.34 -19.17 27.88
CA ALA A 524 -3.55 -20.38 28.01
C ALA A 524 -4.32 -21.50 28.74
N SER A 525 -4.22 -22.72 28.22
CA SER A 525 -4.86 -23.91 28.80
C SER A 525 -4.45 -24.13 30.26
N GLY A 526 -5.42 -24.47 31.12
CA GLY A 526 -5.18 -24.71 32.56
C GLY A 526 -5.23 -23.46 33.46
N SER A 527 -5.46 -22.26 32.92
CA SER A 527 -5.65 -21.05 33.72
C SER A 527 -7.10 -20.93 34.23
N ASN A 528 -7.33 -20.18 35.34
CA ASN A 528 -8.65 -20.02 35.93
C ASN A 528 -9.63 -19.35 34.95
N ALA A 529 -10.67 -20.05 34.51
CA ALA A 529 -11.64 -19.56 33.54
C ALA A 529 -12.39 -18.28 33.96
N LYS A 530 -12.46 -18.00 35.26
CA LYS A 530 -13.12 -16.82 35.85
C LYS A 530 -12.25 -15.54 35.87
N GLU A 531 -11.00 -15.63 35.44
CA GLU A 531 -10.16 -14.46 35.25
C GLU A 531 -10.18 -14.04 33.79
N ALA A 532 -10.23 -12.74 33.50
CA ALA A 532 -10.21 -12.24 32.13
C ALA A 532 -8.90 -12.59 31.42
N GLY A 533 -8.98 -13.10 30.21
CA GLY A 533 -7.88 -13.44 29.32
C GLY A 533 -7.54 -12.32 28.33
N GLU A 534 -6.97 -12.69 27.19
CA GLU A 534 -6.76 -11.82 26.05
C GLU A 534 -8.01 -11.82 25.16
N ILE A 535 -8.27 -10.68 24.51
CA ILE A 535 -9.42 -10.51 23.59
C ILE A 535 -8.92 -9.86 22.30
N ALA A 536 -9.45 -10.30 21.19
CA ALA A 536 -9.34 -9.66 19.89
C ALA A 536 -10.74 -9.28 19.38
N PHE A 537 -10.79 -8.18 18.62
CA PHE A 537 -12.00 -7.73 17.92
C PHE A 537 -11.86 -7.95 16.42
N TYR A 538 -13.01 -8.25 15.79
CA TYR A 538 -13.10 -8.49 14.37
C TYR A 538 -14.32 -7.78 13.78
N PRO A 539 -14.21 -7.17 12.59
CA PRO A 539 -15.37 -6.76 11.82
C PRO A 539 -16.27 -7.95 11.48
N ALA A 540 -17.55 -7.73 11.37
CA ALA A 540 -18.47 -8.78 10.93
C ALA A 540 -18.12 -9.26 9.52
N GLY A 541 -18.00 -10.56 9.34
CA GLY A 541 -17.65 -11.18 8.06
C GLY A 541 -16.16 -11.18 7.74
N SER A 542 -15.31 -10.92 8.75
CA SER A 542 -13.86 -11.04 8.61
C SER A 542 -13.43 -12.45 8.22
N LEU A 543 -12.55 -12.56 7.23
CA LEU A 543 -11.95 -13.82 6.83
C LEU A 543 -10.98 -14.38 7.88
N LEU A 544 -10.47 -13.52 8.77
CA LEU A 544 -9.55 -13.91 9.84
C LEU A 544 -10.27 -14.64 10.98
N LEU A 545 -11.60 -14.51 11.10
CA LEU A 545 -12.41 -15.29 12.05
C LEU A 545 -12.49 -16.77 11.68
N ASN A 546 -12.33 -17.13 10.42
CA ASN A 546 -12.42 -18.49 9.94
C ASN A 546 -11.19 -19.29 10.37
N GLN A 547 -11.24 -19.95 11.51
CA GLN A 547 -10.22 -20.93 11.88
C GLN A 547 -10.42 -22.22 11.07
N PRO A 548 -9.33 -22.91 10.65
CA PRO A 548 -9.47 -24.22 10.05
C PRO A 548 -10.20 -25.12 11.04
N GLU A 549 -11.16 -25.89 10.54
CA GLU A 549 -11.77 -26.96 11.32
C GLU A 549 -10.64 -27.80 11.92
N SER A 550 -10.41 -27.67 13.21
CA SER A 550 -9.77 -28.75 13.96
C SER A 550 -10.67 -29.95 13.74
N ALA A 551 -10.12 -31.00 13.15
CA ALA A 551 -10.84 -32.25 13.00
C ALA A 551 -11.58 -32.51 14.31
N VAL A 552 -12.90 -32.37 14.26
CA VAL A 552 -13.74 -32.86 15.33
C VAL A 552 -13.47 -34.36 15.27
N ASP A 553 -12.66 -34.85 16.19
CA ASP A 553 -12.47 -36.27 16.41
C ASP A 553 -13.91 -36.81 16.50
N LYS A 554 -14.24 -37.67 15.56
CA LYS A 554 -15.54 -38.32 15.53
C LYS A 554 -15.73 -38.97 16.90
N LEU A 555 -16.62 -38.40 17.70
CA LEU A 555 -17.04 -38.97 18.97
C LEU A 555 -17.41 -40.46 18.70
N ASN A 556 -16.69 -41.36 19.32
CA ASN A 556 -17.12 -42.73 19.40
C ASN A 556 -18.45 -42.73 20.13
N ASP A 557 -19.47 -43.41 19.59
CA ASP A 557 -20.86 -43.48 20.06
C ASP A 557 -21.06 -44.02 21.52
N ASN A 558 -19.98 -44.15 22.30
CA ASN A 558 -19.99 -44.74 23.64
C ASN A 558 -19.31 -43.91 24.73
N GLU A 559 -19.03 -42.63 24.52
CA GLU A 559 -18.44 -41.77 25.56
C GLU A 559 -19.45 -40.73 26.08
N THR A 560 -19.43 -40.49 27.39
CA THR A 560 -20.20 -39.42 28.05
C THR A 560 -19.82 -38.06 27.46
N LEU A 561 -20.83 -37.31 26.96
CA LEU A 561 -20.62 -36.01 26.33
C LEU A 561 -20.12 -34.97 27.35
N PRO A 562 -18.88 -34.40 27.22
CA PRO A 562 -18.40 -33.39 28.12
C PRO A 562 -19.26 -32.14 28.09
N MET A 563 -19.34 -31.41 29.22
CA MET A 563 -20.19 -30.23 29.34
C MET A 563 -19.86 -29.14 28.27
N PRO A 564 -18.62 -28.86 27.91
CA PRO A 564 -18.31 -27.92 26.81
C PRO A 564 -18.87 -28.35 25.47
N ASP A 565 -18.83 -29.66 25.15
CA ASP A 565 -19.32 -30.17 23.88
C ASP A 565 -20.87 -30.16 23.83
N ALA A 566 -21.53 -30.37 24.97
CA ALA A 566 -22.98 -30.20 25.09
C ALA A 566 -23.39 -28.73 24.83
N VAL A 567 -22.63 -27.76 25.29
CA VAL A 567 -22.86 -26.33 25.00
C VAL A 567 -22.69 -26.03 23.51
N LEU A 568 -21.64 -26.55 22.87
CA LEU A 568 -21.40 -26.35 21.43
C LEU A 568 -22.51 -27.05 20.60
N THR A 569 -22.94 -28.23 21.00
CA THR A 569 -24.07 -28.95 20.38
C THR A 569 -25.35 -28.13 20.48
N ALA A 570 -25.61 -27.50 21.63
CA ALA A 570 -26.78 -26.61 21.80
C ALA A 570 -26.74 -25.39 20.86
N LEU A 571 -25.55 -24.98 20.42
CA LEU A 571 -25.33 -23.83 19.50
C LEU A 571 -25.14 -24.25 18.03
N SER A 572 -25.08 -25.57 17.74
CA SER A 572 -24.78 -26.09 16.39
C SER A 572 -25.85 -25.72 15.35
N GLY A 573 -27.07 -25.49 15.76
CA GLY A 573 -28.18 -25.02 14.93
C GLY A 573 -28.11 -23.52 14.59
N GLY A 574 -27.07 -22.81 15.06
CA GLY A 574 -26.95 -21.36 14.93
C GLY A 574 -27.85 -20.60 15.90
N GLY A 575 -27.70 -19.27 15.89
CA GLY A 575 -28.48 -18.36 16.73
C GLY A 575 -27.75 -17.89 17.97
N ALA A 576 -28.36 -16.92 18.65
CA ALA A 576 -27.84 -16.32 19.86
C ALA A 576 -28.88 -16.48 20.98
N PHE A 577 -28.44 -16.97 22.11
CA PHE A 577 -29.30 -17.41 23.20
C PHE A 577 -29.06 -16.64 24.50
N PRO A 578 -30.10 -16.18 25.20
CA PRO A 578 -29.93 -15.75 26.59
C PRO A 578 -29.49 -16.92 27.45
N ILE A 579 -28.72 -16.66 28.49
CA ILE A 579 -28.08 -17.68 29.32
C ILE A 579 -29.07 -18.72 29.88
N GLN A 580 -30.29 -18.30 30.26
CA GLN A 580 -31.30 -19.17 30.82
C GLN A 580 -31.75 -20.22 29.78
N LEU A 581 -31.94 -19.80 28.54
CA LEU A 581 -32.34 -20.69 27.47
C LEU A 581 -31.20 -21.63 27.07
N LEU A 582 -29.99 -21.08 26.95
CA LEU A 582 -28.80 -21.86 26.65
C LEU A 582 -28.57 -22.96 27.71
N SER A 583 -28.66 -22.60 29.02
CA SER A 583 -28.53 -23.54 30.12
C SER A 583 -29.60 -24.65 30.05
N ALA A 584 -30.86 -24.30 29.74
CA ALA A 584 -31.95 -25.27 29.62
C ALA A 584 -31.73 -26.26 28.46
N VAL A 585 -31.37 -25.76 27.28
CA VAL A 585 -31.12 -26.61 26.10
C VAL A 585 -29.90 -27.49 26.33
N THR A 586 -28.79 -26.91 26.82
CA THR A 586 -27.57 -27.67 27.14
C THR A 586 -27.85 -28.78 28.16
N LYS A 587 -28.67 -28.47 29.21
CA LYS A 587 -29.05 -29.46 30.22
C LYS A 587 -29.80 -30.63 29.60
N THR A 588 -30.74 -30.42 28.68
CA THR A 588 -31.46 -31.47 27.97
C THR A 588 -30.50 -32.35 27.20
N ILE A 589 -29.66 -31.76 26.36
CA ILE A 589 -28.66 -32.47 25.54
C ILE A 589 -27.69 -33.27 26.42
N TRP A 590 -27.20 -32.66 27.51
CA TRP A 590 -26.23 -33.28 28.40
C TRP A 590 -26.85 -34.49 29.15
N LEU A 591 -28.11 -34.36 29.59
CA LEU A 591 -28.82 -35.47 30.26
C LEU A 591 -29.15 -36.63 29.33
N GLU A 592 -29.43 -36.36 28.05
CA GLU A 592 -29.65 -37.39 27.04
C GLU A 592 -28.43 -38.29 26.80
N HIS A 593 -27.22 -37.73 26.97
CA HIS A 593 -25.94 -38.43 26.78
C HIS A 593 -25.28 -38.83 28.11
N ALA A 594 -25.95 -38.61 29.25
CA ALA A 594 -25.39 -38.94 30.56
C ALA A 594 -25.60 -40.45 30.86
N GLU A 595 -24.51 -41.14 31.13
CA GLU A 595 -24.61 -42.53 31.60
C GLU A 595 -25.26 -42.59 33.01
N ALA A 596 -26.31 -43.35 33.12
CA ALA A 596 -26.94 -43.64 34.38
C ALA A 596 -26.03 -44.57 35.20
N GLN A 597 -25.59 -44.14 36.35
CA GLN A 597 -24.89 -45.00 37.30
C GLN A 597 -25.90 -45.73 38.14
N VAL A 598 -25.80 -47.05 38.17
CA VAL A 598 -26.62 -47.87 39.07
C VAL A 598 -25.92 -47.96 40.43
N ASN A 599 -26.55 -47.47 41.49
CA ASN A 599 -26.04 -47.63 42.84
C ASN A 599 -25.95 -49.13 43.16
N PRO A 600 -24.75 -49.66 43.41
CA PRO A 600 -24.59 -51.14 43.63
C PRO A 600 -25.27 -51.67 44.91
N GLU A 601 -25.60 -50.76 45.82
CA GLU A 601 -26.24 -51.16 47.12
C GLU A 601 -27.77 -51.00 47.06
N THR A 602 -28.35 -50.09 46.33
CA THR A 602 -29.79 -49.83 46.32
C THR A 602 -30.49 -50.18 45.03
N GLY A 603 -29.73 -50.40 43.94
CA GLY A 603 -30.27 -50.65 42.61
C GLY A 603 -30.91 -49.41 41.96
N GLU A 604 -30.79 -48.23 42.59
CA GLU A 604 -31.32 -46.97 42.05
C GLU A 604 -30.45 -46.46 40.94
N ILE A 605 -31.11 -46.02 39.88
CA ILE A 605 -30.46 -45.34 38.74
C ILE A 605 -30.19 -43.91 39.16
N ILE A 606 -28.91 -43.54 39.31
CA ILE A 606 -28.47 -42.20 39.66
C ILE A 606 -27.94 -41.51 38.40
N PHE A 607 -28.62 -40.48 37.93
CA PHE A 607 -28.09 -39.59 36.88
C PHE A 607 -27.13 -38.58 37.50
N PRO A 608 -26.06 -38.19 36.83
CA PRO A 608 -25.17 -37.14 37.30
C PRO A 608 -25.96 -35.84 37.50
N ALA A 609 -25.74 -35.20 38.64
CA ALA A 609 -26.44 -33.96 38.99
C ALA A 609 -26.01 -32.81 38.13
N TRP A 610 -26.95 -32.11 37.49
CA TRP A 610 -26.68 -30.85 36.79
C TRP A 610 -26.06 -29.80 37.71
N GLY A 611 -24.93 -29.25 37.33
CA GLY A 611 -24.22 -28.24 38.10
C GLY A 611 -24.17 -26.90 37.35
N GLU A 612 -24.93 -25.92 37.78
CA GLU A 612 -24.91 -24.53 37.23
C GLU A 612 -23.50 -23.96 37.18
N ARG A 613 -22.68 -24.22 38.19
CA ARG A 613 -21.29 -23.75 38.25
C ARG A 613 -20.41 -24.44 37.22
N GLN A 614 -20.60 -25.70 36.95
CA GLN A 614 -19.87 -26.46 35.92
C GLN A 614 -20.24 -25.95 34.52
N PHE A 615 -21.53 -25.63 34.31
CA PHE A 615 -21.99 -24.99 33.07
C PHE A 615 -21.33 -23.60 32.86
N GLU A 616 -21.30 -22.75 33.88
CA GLU A 616 -20.63 -21.45 33.79
C GLU A 616 -19.12 -21.57 33.50
N GLU A 617 -18.45 -22.54 34.13
CA GLU A 617 -17.04 -22.83 33.91
C GLU A 617 -16.80 -23.36 32.48
N ALA A 618 -17.66 -24.23 31.97
CA ALA A 618 -17.61 -24.71 30.60
C ALA A 618 -17.84 -23.58 29.57
N LEU A 619 -18.84 -22.72 29.81
CA LEU A 619 -19.12 -21.56 28.95
C LEU A 619 -17.92 -20.62 28.85
N TRP A 620 -17.36 -20.22 29.97
CA TRP A 620 -16.17 -19.34 29.96
C TRP A 620 -14.92 -20.04 29.42
N SER A 621 -14.82 -21.38 29.60
CA SER A 621 -13.74 -22.13 28.95
C SER A 621 -13.86 -22.07 27.42
N LEU A 622 -15.05 -22.17 26.86
CA LEU A 622 -15.30 -22.06 25.42
C LEU A 622 -15.06 -20.64 24.90
N VAL A 623 -15.41 -19.62 25.70
CA VAL A 623 -15.08 -18.23 25.36
C VAL A 623 -13.56 -18.05 25.25
N TRP A 624 -12.79 -18.56 26.21
CA TRP A 624 -11.33 -18.47 26.19
C TRP A 624 -10.64 -19.40 25.19
N GLN A 625 -11.37 -20.33 24.60
CA GLN A 625 -10.92 -21.12 23.44
C GLN A 625 -11.27 -20.45 22.11
N GLY A 626 -11.91 -19.28 22.13
CA GLY A 626 -12.34 -18.58 20.93
C GLY A 626 -13.54 -19.19 20.20
N LYS A 627 -14.25 -20.12 20.85
CA LYS A 627 -15.40 -20.85 20.24
C LYS A 627 -16.74 -20.15 20.49
N MET A 628 -16.80 -19.25 21.47
CA MET A 628 -18.03 -18.54 21.85
C MET A 628 -17.79 -17.04 21.97
N THR A 629 -18.83 -16.28 21.67
CA THR A 629 -18.89 -14.81 21.82
C THR A 629 -20.23 -14.39 22.43
N ASN A 630 -20.38 -13.08 22.67
CA ASN A 630 -21.59 -12.50 23.22
C ASN A 630 -21.96 -11.19 22.52
N SER A 631 -23.24 -10.89 22.42
CA SER A 631 -23.77 -9.64 21.84
C SER A 631 -23.51 -8.39 22.70
N SER A 632 -22.73 -8.49 23.76
CA SER A 632 -22.34 -7.38 24.65
C SER A 632 -20.96 -7.62 25.22
N PHE A 633 -20.25 -6.52 25.52
CA PHE A 633 -18.97 -6.58 26.24
C PHE A 633 -19.14 -6.55 27.77
N ALA A 634 -20.37 -6.37 28.28
CA ALA A 634 -20.68 -6.30 29.69
C ALA A 634 -20.23 -7.53 30.52
N PRO A 635 -20.32 -8.78 30.01
CA PRO A 635 -19.80 -9.94 30.72
C PRO A 635 -18.30 -9.86 31.01
N VAL A 636 -17.52 -9.40 30.05
CA VAL A 636 -16.08 -9.25 30.19
C VAL A 636 -15.74 -8.14 31.19
N ARG A 637 -16.42 -6.99 31.13
CA ARG A 637 -16.27 -5.90 32.11
C ARG A 637 -16.58 -6.38 33.52
N ALA A 638 -17.62 -7.20 33.71
CA ALA A 638 -17.97 -7.76 34.99
C ALA A 638 -16.87 -8.65 35.58
N LEU A 639 -16.21 -9.46 34.74
CA LEU A 639 -15.04 -10.24 35.16
C LEU A 639 -13.87 -9.34 35.58
N LEU A 640 -13.58 -8.29 34.84
CA LEU A 640 -12.50 -7.35 35.13
C LEU A 640 -12.70 -6.63 36.49
N HIS A 641 -13.93 -6.35 36.87
CA HIS A 641 -14.28 -5.71 38.13
C HIS A 641 -14.50 -6.69 39.30
N GLY A 642 -14.15 -7.95 39.16
CA GLY A 642 -14.24 -8.97 40.21
C GLY A 642 -15.67 -9.25 40.71
N GLY A 643 -16.66 -9.11 39.83
CA GLY A 643 -18.06 -9.39 40.11
C GLY A 643 -18.72 -8.41 41.10
N LYS A 644 -18.01 -7.35 41.53
CA LYS A 644 -18.60 -6.32 42.33
C LYS A 644 -19.52 -5.45 41.49
N THR A 645 -20.83 -5.58 41.72
CA THR A 645 -21.83 -4.71 41.08
C THR A 645 -21.51 -3.26 41.44
N VAL A 646 -21.18 -2.47 40.42
CA VAL A 646 -21.16 -0.99 40.57
C VAL A 646 -22.60 -0.59 40.87
N ARG A 647 -22.84 -0.21 42.13
CA ARG A 647 -24.14 0.28 42.55
C ARG A 647 -24.41 1.59 41.80
N ALA A 648 -25.25 1.54 40.78
CA ALA A 648 -25.84 2.76 40.24
C ALA A 648 -26.55 3.54 41.36
N PRO A 649 -26.47 4.89 41.41
CA PRO A 649 -27.10 5.70 42.45
C PRO A 649 -28.60 5.40 42.45
N ARG A 650 -29.10 4.86 43.54
CA ARG A 650 -30.51 4.52 43.73
C ARG A 650 -31.35 5.79 43.68
N ARG A 651 -31.98 6.08 42.54
CA ARG A 651 -33.27 6.79 42.54
C ARG A 651 -34.32 5.81 43.07
N ALA A 652 -34.99 6.20 44.15
CA ALA A 652 -36.03 5.41 44.81
C ALA A 652 -37.19 5.19 43.83
N ALA A 653 -37.16 4.07 43.13
CA ALA A 653 -38.29 3.57 42.38
C ALA A 653 -39.00 2.47 43.18
N ARG A 654 -40.30 2.61 43.30
CA ARG A 654 -41.23 1.70 44.02
C ARG A 654 -40.95 0.23 43.57
N ARG A 655 -40.69 -0.62 44.56
CA ARG A 655 -40.50 -2.05 44.45
C ARG A 655 -41.67 -2.70 43.73
N ARG A 656 -41.49 -3.14 42.46
CA ARG A 656 -42.24 -4.29 41.92
C ARG A 656 -41.45 -5.54 42.26
N VAL A 657 -42.11 -6.47 42.97
CA VAL A 657 -41.57 -7.76 43.31
C VAL A 657 -41.48 -8.56 42.00
N THR A 658 -40.30 -8.71 41.43
CA THR A 658 -40.04 -9.68 40.36
C THR A 658 -39.62 -10.98 41.01
N MET A 659 -40.32 -12.08 40.72
CA MET A 659 -40.12 -13.43 41.31
C MET A 659 -38.86 -14.14 40.78
N ARG A 660 -37.97 -13.50 40.01
CA ARG A 660 -36.71 -14.10 39.53
C ARG A 660 -35.52 -13.26 39.98
N PRO A 661 -34.45 -13.90 40.48
CA PRO A 661 -33.21 -13.19 40.77
C PRO A 661 -32.68 -12.57 39.45
N PRO A 662 -32.12 -11.34 39.50
CA PRO A 662 -31.56 -10.72 38.32
C PRO A 662 -30.36 -11.57 37.84
N THR A 663 -30.23 -11.77 36.49
CA THR A 663 -29.09 -12.45 35.89
C THR A 663 -27.82 -11.74 36.29
N PRO A 664 -26.75 -12.43 36.73
CA PRO A 664 -25.47 -11.81 36.99
C PRO A 664 -24.96 -11.10 35.74
N LEU A 665 -24.35 -9.92 35.91
CA LEU A 665 -23.81 -9.15 34.77
C LEU A 665 -22.79 -9.96 33.94
N ALA A 666 -22.01 -10.83 34.61
CA ALA A 666 -21.07 -11.75 33.95
C ALA A 666 -21.70 -12.78 33.01
N LEU A 667 -23.03 -12.94 33.03
CA LEU A 667 -23.79 -13.88 32.19
C LEU A 667 -24.86 -13.18 31.36
N SER A 668 -24.85 -11.84 31.32
CA SER A 668 -25.79 -11.02 30.55
C SER A 668 -25.54 -11.11 29.04
N GLY A 669 -26.46 -10.59 28.23
CA GLY A 669 -26.37 -10.61 26.77
C GLY A 669 -26.83 -11.92 26.15
N LEU A 670 -26.62 -12.04 24.84
CA LEU A 670 -26.92 -13.21 24.04
C LEU A 670 -25.62 -13.94 23.68
N TRP A 671 -25.57 -15.22 23.96
CA TRP A 671 -24.42 -16.08 23.72
C TRP A 671 -24.59 -16.83 22.40
N SER A 672 -23.54 -16.79 21.55
CA SER A 672 -23.51 -17.49 20.27
C SER A 672 -22.18 -18.19 20.06
N ALA A 673 -22.16 -19.20 19.20
CA ALA A 673 -20.91 -19.72 18.69
C ALA A 673 -20.20 -18.65 17.82
N VAL A 674 -18.89 -18.60 17.82
CA VAL A 674 -18.11 -17.88 16.83
C VAL A 674 -18.23 -18.67 15.55
N SER A 675 -19.11 -18.22 14.64
CA SER A 675 -19.37 -18.93 13.40
C SER A 675 -18.21 -18.79 12.44
N CYS A 676 -17.64 -19.91 12.06
CA CYS A 676 -16.79 -19.99 10.88
C CYS A 676 -17.70 -19.89 9.64
N GLY A 677 -17.70 -18.74 8.98
CA GLY A 677 -17.91 -18.58 7.55
C GLY A 677 -19.07 -19.21 6.79
N ASP A 678 -20.16 -19.54 7.45
CA ASP A 678 -21.40 -19.84 6.76
C ASP A 678 -22.23 -18.59 6.57
N GLY A 679 -22.03 -17.72 5.65
CA GLY A 679 -22.84 -16.58 5.23
C GLY A 679 -24.27 -16.40 5.81
N ARG A 680 -24.62 -17.12 6.84
CA ARG A 680 -25.79 -16.93 7.68
C ARG A 680 -25.44 -15.91 8.73
N THR A 681 -25.52 -14.64 8.34
CA THR A 681 -25.67 -13.52 9.26
C THR A 681 -26.73 -13.93 10.27
N VAL A 682 -26.35 -14.18 11.52
CA VAL A 682 -27.28 -14.21 12.64
C VAL A 682 -27.89 -12.83 12.72
N MET A 683 -29.05 -12.64 12.08
CA MET A 683 -29.87 -11.46 12.27
C MET A 683 -30.49 -11.56 13.66
N PRO A 684 -30.11 -10.74 14.64
CA PRO A 684 -30.80 -10.70 15.91
C PRO A 684 -32.03 -9.80 15.79
N ASN A 685 -33.08 -10.21 15.10
CA ASN A 685 -34.40 -9.56 15.24
C ASN A 685 -35.49 -10.32 14.49
N LYS A 686 -35.92 -11.40 15.08
CA LYS A 686 -37.35 -11.82 15.09
C LYS A 686 -37.67 -12.40 16.46
N PRO A 687 -38.65 -11.87 17.18
CA PRO A 687 -39.15 -12.57 18.37
C PRO A 687 -39.69 -13.93 17.94
N LEU A 688 -39.20 -14.98 18.55
CA LEU A 688 -39.75 -16.31 18.44
C LEU A 688 -41.06 -16.34 19.26
N ASP A 689 -42.18 -15.95 18.64
CA ASP A 689 -43.50 -16.36 19.06
C ASP A 689 -43.83 -17.67 18.31
N GLY A 690 -43.65 -18.79 19.00
CA GLY A 690 -44.02 -20.10 18.45
C GLY A 690 -43.21 -21.22 19.08
N VAL A 691 -43.90 -22.03 19.86
CA VAL A 691 -43.45 -23.31 20.38
C VAL A 691 -43.05 -24.18 19.19
N ILE A 692 -41.82 -24.57 19.06
CA ILE A 692 -41.34 -25.54 18.06
C ILE A 692 -41.60 -26.92 18.67
N GLU A 693 -42.58 -27.68 18.13
CA GLU A 693 -42.73 -29.08 18.41
C GLU A 693 -41.53 -29.87 17.86
N PRO A 694 -41.00 -30.86 18.60
CA PRO A 694 -39.92 -31.73 18.13
C PRO A 694 -40.49 -32.76 17.14
N GLY A 695 -40.38 -32.46 15.85
CA GLY A 695 -40.87 -33.39 14.84
C GLY A 695 -40.84 -32.93 13.39
N MET A 696 -40.38 -31.70 13.09
CA MET A 696 -40.30 -31.17 11.71
C MET A 696 -38.87 -30.82 11.27
N LEU A 697 -37.99 -31.78 11.33
CA LEU A 697 -36.66 -31.70 10.70
C LEU A 697 -36.39 -32.97 9.89
N GLU A 698 -37.34 -33.36 9.02
CA GLU A 698 -36.99 -34.26 7.91
C GLU A 698 -37.48 -33.66 6.59
N ASN A 699 -36.51 -33.54 5.66
CA ASN A 699 -36.66 -33.30 4.22
C ASN A 699 -37.10 -31.89 3.75
N SER A 700 -36.13 -31.03 3.58
CA SER A 700 -36.12 -30.18 2.40
C SER A 700 -34.73 -30.23 1.75
N ASP A 701 -34.58 -31.19 0.87
CA ASP A 701 -33.56 -31.30 -0.15
C ASP A 701 -33.83 -30.22 -1.20
N THR A 702 -33.42 -29.01 -0.93
CA THR A 702 -33.23 -27.95 -1.94
C THR A 702 -31.79 -27.48 -1.84
N GLY A 703 -30.97 -28.16 -2.63
CA GLY A 703 -29.60 -27.76 -2.86
C GLY A 703 -29.48 -26.33 -3.38
N ILE A 704 -29.01 -25.44 -2.54
CA ILE A 704 -28.29 -24.24 -2.90
C ILE A 704 -27.58 -23.78 -1.62
N GLY A 705 -26.26 -23.89 -1.59
CA GLY A 705 -25.44 -23.27 -0.57
C GLY A 705 -24.33 -24.17 -0.03
N MET A 706 -23.36 -24.53 -0.88
CA MET A 706 -22.07 -24.96 -0.34
C MET A 706 -21.49 -23.78 0.43
N ALA A 707 -21.34 -23.93 1.72
CA ALA A 707 -20.55 -23.06 2.56
C ALA A 707 -19.10 -23.11 2.07
N HIS A 708 -18.63 -22.03 1.44
CA HIS A 708 -17.22 -21.88 1.10
C HIS A 708 -16.46 -21.51 2.36
N THR A 709 -15.78 -22.46 2.97
CA THR A 709 -14.65 -22.13 3.86
C THR A 709 -13.64 -21.36 3.05
N ALA A 710 -13.26 -20.16 3.52
CA ALA A 710 -12.24 -19.35 2.88
C ALA A 710 -10.98 -20.20 2.66
N SER A 711 -10.41 -20.15 1.47
CA SER A 711 -9.19 -20.89 1.16
C SER A 711 -8.03 -20.40 2.05
N VAL A 712 -7.02 -21.22 2.23
CA VAL A 712 -5.82 -20.84 2.99
C VAL A 712 -5.20 -19.57 2.40
N GLU A 713 -5.15 -19.46 1.06
CA GLU A 713 -4.62 -18.29 0.36
C GLU A 713 -5.43 -17.01 0.60
N GLU A 714 -6.76 -17.09 0.64
CA GLU A 714 -7.63 -15.94 0.93
C GLU A 714 -7.41 -15.40 2.34
N ARG A 715 -7.18 -16.28 3.30
CA ARG A 715 -6.85 -15.89 4.68
C ARG A 715 -5.47 -15.26 4.77
N GLU A 716 -4.48 -15.82 4.06
CA GLU A 716 -3.13 -15.28 4.00
C GLU A 716 -3.14 -13.87 3.37
N LEU A 717 -3.91 -13.65 2.31
CA LEU A 717 -4.10 -12.33 1.73
C LEU A 717 -4.78 -11.35 2.69
N ALA A 718 -5.88 -11.77 3.35
CA ALA A 718 -6.55 -10.94 4.33
C ALA A 718 -5.63 -10.60 5.53
N LEU A 719 -4.80 -11.53 5.94
CA LEU A 719 -3.81 -11.31 6.99
C LEU A 719 -2.72 -10.32 6.54
N ILE A 720 -2.22 -10.47 5.31
CA ILE A 720 -1.24 -9.54 4.73
C ILE A 720 -1.83 -8.13 4.65
N ASP A 721 -3.07 -7.98 4.17
CA ASP A 721 -3.75 -6.69 4.09
C ASP A 721 -3.91 -6.05 5.47
N SER A 722 -4.31 -6.83 6.49
CA SER A 722 -4.39 -6.36 7.88
C SER A 722 -3.03 -5.94 8.43
N LEU A 723 -1.96 -6.69 8.14
CA LEU A 723 -0.59 -6.34 8.56
C LEU A 723 -0.10 -5.07 7.86
N LEU A 724 -0.37 -4.92 6.56
CA LEU A 724 -0.04 -3.71 5.80
C LEU A 724 -0.79 -2.49 6.32
N ASP A 725 -2.09 -2.62 6.62
CA ASP A 725 -2.86 -1.51 7.18
C ASP A 725 -2.35 -1.12 8.57
N ARG A 726 -1.97 -2.08 9.39
CA ARG A 726 -1.48 -1.87 10.77
C ARG A 726 -0.06 -1.33 10.82
N TYR A 727 0.86 -1.95 10.10
CA TYR A 727 2.28 -1.66 10.19
C TYR A 727 2.85 -0.89 8.99
N GLY A 728 2.21 -0.95 7.85
CA GLY A 728 2.68 -0.37 6.59
C GLY A 728 3.86 -1.12 5.98
N VAL A 729 4.69 -1.77 6.79
CA VAL A 729 5.83 -2.60 6.39
C VAL A 729 5.64 -4.00 6.97
N ILE A 730 5.82 -5.03 6.17
CA ILE A 730 5.84 -6.42 6.63
C ILE A 730 7.30 -6.89 6.67
N ALA A 731 7.74 -7.30 7.85
CA ALA A 731 9.08 -7.81 8.13
C ALA A 731 9.01 -8.92 9.19
N ALA A 732 9.99 -9.82 9.21
CA ALA A 732 9.99 -10.94 10.15
C ALA A 732 9.77 -10.53 11.62
N PRO A 733 10.43 -9.50 12.19
CA PRO A 733 10.21 -9.12 13.58
C PRO A 733 8.79 -8.66 13.90
N LEU A 734 8.03 -8.15 12.91
CA LEU A 734 6.65 -7.71 13.08
C LEU A 734 5.68 -8.90 13.04
N VAL A 735 5.90 -9.83 12.13
CA VAL A 735 5.13 -11.08 12.02
C VAL A 735 5.31 -11.95 13.26
N ASP A 736 6.54 -12.05 13.77
CA ASP A 736 6.85 -12.79 15.00
C ASP A 736 6.15 -12.18 16.23
N LYS A 737 6.01 -10.84 16.27
CA LYS A 737 5.26 -10.14 17.32
C LYS A 737 3.78 -10.56 17.33
N GLU A 738 3.17 -10.76 16.19
CA GLU A 738 1.76 -11.15 16.04
C GLU A 738 1.51 -12.64 16.32
N ARG A 739 2.56 -13.43 16.52
CA ARG A 739 2.48 -14.88 16.79
C ARG A 739 1.73 -15.66 15.70
N ILE A 740 1.92 -15.25 14.46
CA ILE A 740 1.25 -15.85 13.29
C ILE A 740 1.78 -17.26 13.09
N ALA A 741 0.88 -18.22 12.87
CA ALA A 741 1.24 -19.61 12.63
C ALA A 741 2.13 -19.74 11.37
N GLY A 742 3.27 -20.42 11.49
CA GLY A 742 4.27 -20.53 10.43
C GLY A 742 5.16 -19.29 10.23
N GLY A 743 4.90 -18.20 10.96
CA GLY A 743 5.70 -16.98 10.96
C GLY A 743 5.84 -16.32 9.59
N PHE A 744 6.87 -15.50 9.42
CA PHE A 744 7.16 -14.80 8.17
C PHE A 744 7.36 -15.74 6.98
N SER A 745 7.89 -16.94 7.21
CA SER A 745 8.14 -17.93 6.15
C SER A 745 6.85 -18.42 5.49
N ALA A 746 5.75 -18.51 6.21
CA ALA A 746 4.45 -18.90 5.67
C ALA A 746 3.88 -17.82 4.73
N LEU A 747 4.06 -16.55 5.06
CA LEU A 747 3.58 -15.43 4.27
C LEU A 747 4.47 -15.10 3.07
N TYR A 748 5.75 -15.47 3.13
CA TYR A 748 6.75 -15.09 2.12
C TYR A 748 6.39 -15.46 0.67
N PRO A 749 5.82 -16.65 0.35
CA PRO A 749 5.43 -16.99 -1.01
C PRO A 749 4.34 -16.06 -1.57
N VAL A 750 3.39 -15.64 -0.72
CA VAL A 750 2.31 -14.72 -1.12
C VAL A 750 2.87 -13.31 -1.29
N LEU A 751 3.68 -12.84 -0.35
CA LEU A 751 4.36 -11.54 -0.42
C LEU A 751 5.23 -11.42 -1.68
N LYS A 752 5.93 -12.49 -2.05
CA LYS A 752 6.74 -12.55 -3.26
C LYS A 752 5.86 -12.46 -4.52
N ARG A 753 4.72 -13.15 -4.57
CA ARG A 753 3.76 -13.01 -5.67
C ARG A 753 3.20 -11.59 -5.77
N MET A 754 2.89 -10.95 -4.64
CA MET A 754 2.42 -9.55 -4.61
C MET A 754 3.51 -8.57 -5.09
N GLU A 755 4.79 -8.83 -4.79
CA GLU A 755 5.94 -8.10 -5.35
C GLU A 755 6.01 -8.30 -6.86
N GLU A 756 5.94 -9.54 -7.34
CA GLU A 756 5.97 -9.89 -8.77
C GLU A 756 4.81 -9.24 -9.55
N HIS A 757 3.65 -9.06 -8.93
CA HIS A 757 2.51 -8.35 -9.52
C HIS A 757 2.56 -6.83 -9.33
N GLY A 758 3.63 -6.32 -8.72
CA GLY A 758 3.83 -4.89 -8.51
C GLY A 758 2.94 -4.24 -7.45
N THR A 759 2.21 -5.03 -6.65
CA THR A 759 1.39 -4.52 -5.54
C THR A 759 2.25 -4.08 -4.37
N LEU A 760 3.34 -4.79 -4.12
CA LEU A 760 4.30 -4.48 -3.08
C LEU A 760 5.68 -4.22 -3.66
N VAL A 761 6.48 -3.46 -2.95
CA VAL A 761 7.91 -3.32 -3.19
C VAL A 761 8.68 -4.04 -2.10
N ARG A 762 9.78 -4.67 -2.48
CA ARG A 762 10.71 -5.30 -1.56
C ARG A 762 11.97 -4.47 -1.40
N GLY A 763 12.45 -4.32 -0.18
CA GLY A 763 13.64 -3.55 0.10
C GLY A 763 14.08 -3.62 1.56
N MET A 764 15.03 -2.77 1.92
CA MET A 764 15.40 -2.49 3.30
C MET A 764 14.88 -1.09 3.65
N PHE A 765 13.70 -0.99 4.24
CA PHE A 765 13.07 0.28 4.56
C PHE A 765 13.38 0.75 5.98
N VAL A 766 13.51 -0.18 6.91
CA VAL A 766 13.80 0.07 8.33
C VAL A 766 15.08 -0.67 8.73
N LYS A 767 16.00 0.03 9.37
CA LYS A 767 17.26 -0.58 9.88
C LYS A 767 16.95 -1.66 10.91
N GLY A 768 17.66 -2.78 10.85
CA GLY A 768 17.56 -3.85 11.83
C GLY A 768 16.39 -4.82 11.67
N PHE A 769 15.48 -4.59 10.71
CA PHE A 769 14.31 -5.47 10.49
C PHE A 769 14.56 -6.61 9.47
N GLY A 770 15.82 -6.81 9.08
CA GLY A 770 16.20 -7.81 8.10
C GLY A 770 16.23 -7.29 6.66
N ALA A 771 16.70 -8.11 5.73
CA ALA A 771 16.89 -7.75 4.33
C ALA A 771 15.59 -7.86 3.50
N ALA A 772 14.64 -8.69 3.94
CA ALA A 772 13.38 -8.90 3.24
C ALA A 772 12.24 -8.16 3.97
N GLN A 773 11.97 -6.95 3.52
CA GLN A 773 10.86 -6.14 3.99
C GLN A 773 9.96 -5.82 2.79
N PHE A 774 8.65 -5.90 2.98
CA PHE A 774 7.66 -5.64 1.95
C PHE A 774 6.75 -4.51 2.40
N ALA A 775 6.43 -3.61 1.49
CA ALA A 775 5.54 -2.48 1.76
C ALA A 775 4.87 -1.99 0.47
N GLU A 776 3.76 -1.27 0.61
CA GLU A 776 3.21 -0.46 -0.48
C GLU A 776 4.14 0.73 -0.74
N ARG A 777 4.24 1.17 -1.99
CA ARG A 777 5.14 2.28 -2.40
C ARG A 777 4.82 3.59 -1.71
N ASP A 778 3.53 3.94 -1.63
CA ASP A 778 3.07 5.14 -0.94
C ASP A 778 3.46 5.13 0.55
N THR A 779 3.49 3.96 1.14
CA THR A 779 3.94 3.78 2.52
C THR A 779 5.45 4.02 2.66
N VAL A 780 6.26 3.56 1.70
CA VAL A 780 7.70 3.80 1.70
C VAL A 780 8.01 5.29 1.54
N ASP A 781 7.30 5.98 0.63
CA ASP A 781 7.44 7.42 0.44
C ASP A 781 7.02 8.21 1.68
N ALA A 782 5.90 7.86 2.29
CA ALA A 782 5.46 8.46 3.55
C ALA A 782 6.45 8.23 4.69
N LEU A 783 7.03 7.04 4.79
CA LEU A 783 8.02 6.69 5.81
C LEU A 783 9.32 7.51 5.67
N ARG A 784 9.72 7.85 4.44
CA ARG A 784 10.94 8.60 4.14
C ARG A 784 10.75 10.11 4.15
N SER A 785 9.51 10.61 4.13
CA SER A 785 9.24 12.05 4.16
C SER A 785 9.55 12.61 5.56
N ASP A 786 10.61 13.38 5.66
CA ASP A 786 11.18 13.92 6.94
C ASP A 786 10.27 14.92 7.66
N THR A 787 9.25 15.47 7.00
CA THR A 787 8.52 16.65 7.47
C THR A 787 7.34 16.38 8.41
N GLN A 788 6.89 15.13 8.55
CA GLN A 788 5.61 14.83 9.22
C GLN A 788 5.73 14.28 10.65
N TRP A 789 6.93 13.85 11.10
CA TRP A 789 7.07 13.08 12.34
C TRP A 789 7.70 13.83 13.52
N HIS A 790 7.99 15.11 13.37
CA HIS A 790 8.67 15.92 14.40
C HIS A 790 7.73 16.57 15.41
N SER A 791 6.68 15.90 15.85
CA SER A 791 5.87 16.41 16.95
C SER A 791 6.67 16.44 18.25
N GLN A 792 6.61 17.56 18.95
CA GLN A 792 7.22 17.73 20.29
C GLN A 792 6.44 16.99 21.40
N SER A 793 5.27 16.44 21.10
CA SER A 793 4.38 15.82 22.06
C SER A 793 4.89 14.44 22.51
N CYS A 794 4.68 14.14 23.78
CA CYS A 794 4.88 12.81 24.37
C CYS A 794 3.59 11.99 24.23
N VAL A 795 3.74 10.67 24.08
CA VAL A 795 2.61 9.72 23.99
C VAL A 795 2.82 8.59 24.96
N ALA A 796 1.85 8.35 25.83
CA ALA A 796 1.86 7.23 26.79
C ALA A 796 0.95 6.10 26.33
N LEU A 797 1.48 4.88 26.28
CA LEU A 797 0.80 3.67 25.83
C LEU A 797 0.99 2.52 26.82
N ASP A 798 0.05 1.56 26.83
CA ASP A 798 0.38 0.24 27.36
C ASP A 798 1.53 -0.36 26.55
N VAL A 799 2.46 -0.98 27.22
CA VAL A 799 3.65 -1.53 26.56
C VAL A 799 3.30 -2.61 25.54
N THR A 800 2.14 -3.28 25.69
CA THR A 800 1.66 -4.31 24.75
C THR A 800 0.91 -3.73 23.57
N ASP A 801 0.63 -2.43 23.54
CA ASP A 801 -0.05 -1.77 22.42
C ASP A 801 0.62 -2.11 21.09
N PRO A 802 -0.15 -2.40 20.01
CA PRO A 802 0.38 -2.71 18.69
C PRO A 802 1.27 -1.62 18.10
N ALA A 803 0.96 -0.35 18.39
CA ALA A 803 1.76 0.78 17.94
C ALA A 803 3.13 0.89 18.64
N ASN A 804 3.34 0.20 19.74
CA ASN A 804 4.64 0.15 20.41
C ASN A 804 5.45 -1.07 19.95
N LEU A 805 6.63 -0.84 19.40
CA LEU A 805 7.55 -1.90 18.98
C LEU A 805 8.72 -2.11 19.99
N THR A 806 8.89 -1.22 20.94
CA THR A 806 9.96 -1.33 21.93
C THR A 806 9.80 -2.59 22.78
N GLY A 807 10.86 -3.36 22.86
CA GLY A 807 10.88 -4.64 23.57
C GLY A 807 10.31 -5.82 22.73
N SER A 808 10.03 -5.60 21.45
CA SER A 808 9.72 -6.66 20.47
C SER A 808 10.62 -6.52 19.24
N ALA A 809 10.20 -5.76 18.23
CA ALA A 809 11.00 -5.51 17.02
C ALA A 809 12.12 -4.48 17.24
N ILE A 810 11.98 -3.60 18.24
CA ILE A 810 12.98 -2.60 18.63
C ILE A 810 13.50 -2.96 20.03
N ALA A 811 14.83 -3.01 20.17
CA ALA A 811 15.43 -3.30 21.46
C ALA A 811 15.14 -2.21 22.51
N TRP A 812 15.10 -2.59 23.78
CA TRP A 812 15.07 -1.63 24.87
C TRP A 812 16.40 -0.83 24.92
N PRO A 813 16.34 0.47 25.25
CA PRO A 813 17.56 1.20 25.58
C PRO A 813 18.31 0.56 26.76
N GLU A 814 19.62 0.59 26.70
CA GLU A 814 20.47 0.08 27.78
C GLU A 814 20.26 0.87 29.06
N GLN A 815 20.08 0.17 30.17
CA GLN A 815 19.95 0.72 31.50
C GLN A 815 20.15 -0.37 32.57
N ASP A 816 20.55 0.03 33.77
CA ASP A 816 20.97 -0.89 34.86
C ASP A 816 19.92 -1.08 35.99
N TYR A 817 18.79 -0.32 35.94
CA TYR A 817 17.89 -0.22 37.09
C TYR A 817 16.78 -1.27 37.12
N LEU A 818 16.29 -1.71 35.97
CA LEU A 818 15.19 -2.66 35.83
C LEU A 818 15.26 -3.30 34.44
N LYS A 819 15.09 -4.59 34.34
CA LYS A 819 14.85 -5.21 33.00
C LYS A 819 13.44 -4.91 32.54
N PRO A 820 13.22 -3.99 31.57
CA PRO A 820 11.90 -3.74 31.04
C PRO A 820 11.35 -4.99 30.36
N ALA A 821 10.06 -5.24 30.54
CA ALA A 821 9.39 -6.37 29.92
C ALA A 821 8.02 -5.96 29.39
N ARG A 822 7.62 -6.53 28.25
CA ARG A 822 6.29 -6.32 27.66
C ARG A 822 5.24 -7.09 28.46
N ARG A 823 4.72 -6.46 29.51
CA ARG A 823 3.65 -7.00 30.35
C ARG A 823 2.50 -6.01 30.41
N SER A 824 1.29 -6.48 30.14
CA SER A 824 0.07 -5.69 30.24
C SER A 824 -0.05 -4.96 31.57
N GLY A 825 -0.45 -3.69 31.51
CA GLY A 825 -0.52 -2.78 32.65
C GLY A 825 0.81 -2.09 32.99
N SER A 826 1.87 -2.29 32.22
CA SER A 826 3.06 -1.44 32.22
C SER A 826 2.88 -0.35 31.16
N ILE A 827 3.39 0.85 31.42
CA ILE A 827 3.20 2.01 30.55
C ILE A 827 4.57 2.45 30.02
N ILE A 828 4.62 2.70 28.71
CA ILE A 828 5.75 3.33 28.04
C ILE A 828 5.36 4.73 27.58
N VAL A 829 6.25 5.69 27.75
CA VAL A 829 6.10 7.03 27.18
C VAL A 829 7.14 7.19 26.08
N LEU A 830 6.66 7.55 24.89
CA LEU A 830 7.46 7.77 23.69
C LEU A 830 7.48 9.25 23.34
N LYS A 831 8.61 9.75 22.84
CA LYS A 831 8.75 11.07 22.22
C LYS A 831 9.49 10.92 20.91
N GLN A 832 8.90 11.36 19.80
CA GLN A 832 9.47 11.22 18.45
C GLN A 832 9.86 9.76 18.12
N GLY A 833 9.06 8.79 18.61
CA GLY A 833 9.34 7.37 18.43
C GLY A 833 10.39 6.76 19.37
N GLU A 834 11.07 7.58 20.19
CA GLU A 834 12.05 7.09 21.15
C GLU A 834 11.42 6.86 22.53
N PRO A 835 11.75 5.77 23.22
CA PRO A 835 11.30 5.54 24.59
C PRO A 835 11.97 6.49 25.57
N VAL A 836 11.16 7.22 26.32
CA VAL A 836 11.60 8.19 27.34
C VAL A 836 11.39 7.66 28.76
N LEU A 837 10.21 7.08 29.01
CA LEU A 837 9.85 6.52 30.32
C LEU A 837 9.26 5.13 30.17
N PHE A 838 9.55 4.29 31.15
CA PHE A 838 8.89 3.01 31.35
C PHE A 838 8.39 2.91 32.79
N SER A 839 7.13 2.62 33.01
CA SER A 839 6.49 2.58 34.32
C SER A 839 5.83 1.22 34.56
N VAL A 840 6.06 0.67 35.73
CA VAL A 840 5.41 -0.57 36.18
C VAL A 840 4.59 -0.26 37.43
N PRO A 841 3.33 0.17 37.31
CA PRO A 841 2.49 0.57 38.43
C PRO A 841 2.36 -0.49 39.52
N LYS A 842 2.23 -1.78 39.13
CA LYS A 842 2.13 -2.91 40.07
C LYS A 842 3.37 -3.10 40.96
N SER A 843 4.56 -2.77 40.48
CA SER A 843 5.81 -2.84 41.22
C SER A 843 6.26 -1.50 41.80
N HIS A 844 5.47 -0.44 41.64
CA HIS A 844 5.72 0.91 42.12
C HIS A 844 7.03 1.55 41.62
N LYS A 845 7.44 1.22 40.36
CA LYS A 845 8.72 1.63 39.77
C LYS A 845 8.54 2.43 38.48
N ILE A 846 9.40 3.43 38.31
CA ILE A 846 9.57 4.19 37.07
C ILE A 846 11.04 4.08 36.64
N VAL A 847 11.27 3.95 35.35
CA VAL A 847 12.59 4.05 34.71
C VAL A 847 12.53 5.13 33.62
N SER A 848 13.51 6.02 33.63
CA SER A 848 13.75 7.00 32.59
C SER A 848 14.95 6.58 31.76
N PHE A 849 14.81 6.69 30.45
CA PHE A 849 15.89 6.45 29.48
C PHE A 849 16.62 7.75 29.10
N THR A 850 16.20 8.90 29.65
CA THR A 850 16.84 10.19 29.46
C THR A 850 17.10 10.89 30.77
N ALA A 851 18.16 11.70 30.82
CA ALA A 851 18.45 12.62 31.94
C ALA A 851 18.00 14.06 31.62
N ASP A 852 17.54 14.34 30.38
CA ASP A 852 17.12 15.68 30.00
C ASP A 852 15.78 16.05 30.62
N GLU A 853 15.84 17.01 31.56
CA GLU A 853 14.67 17.49 32.28
C GLU A 853 13.61 18.13 31.37
N THR A 854 14.01 18.70 30.23
CA THR A 854 13.09 19.30 29.23
C THR A 854 12.22 18.26 28.54
N ILE A 855 12.71 17.03 28.46
CA ILE A 855 12.01 15.87 27.92
C ILE A 855 11.25 15.15 29.03
N LEU A 856 11.87 15.01 30.18
CA LEU A 856 11.35 14.22 31.32
C LEU A 856 10.09 14.82 31.93
N ARG A 857 10.03 16.16 32.07
CA ARG A 857 8.86 16.86 32.62
C ARG A 857 7.57 16.61 31.84
N PRO A 858 7.50 16.88 30.55
CA PRO A 858 6.29 16.59 29.78
C PRO A 858 5.98 15.09 29.73
N SER A 859 6.98 14.23 29.74
CA SER A 859 6.77 12.77 29.75
C SER A 859 6.14 12.27 31.06
N CYS A 860 6.54 12.85 32.22
CA CYS A 860 5.90 12.56 33.52
C CYS A 860 4.47 13.11 33.57
N ALA A 861 4.19 14.26 32.94
CA ALA A 861 2.84 14.81 32.88
C ALA A 861 1.92 13.91 32.02
N GLU A 862 2.40 13.42 30.89
CA GLU A 862 1.66 12.49 30.03
C GLU A 862 1.41 11.15 30.75
N LEU A 863 2.40 10.62 31.46
CA LEU A 863 2.23 9.44 32.31
C LEU A 863 1.14 9.66 33.38
N ALA A 864 1.15 10.82 34.07
CA ALA A 864 0.14 11.16 35.07
C ALA A 864 -1.26 11.25 34.45
N TYR A 865 -1.38 11.90 33.28
CA TYR A 865 -2.65 12.05 32.55
C TYR A 865 -3.29 10.69 32.22
N VAL A 866 -2.51 9.75 31.71
CA VAL A 866 -3.00 8.42 31.38
C VAL A 866 -3.35 7.60 32.61
N LEU A 867 -2.54 7.70 33.68
CA LEU A 867 -2.79 7.01 34.97
C LEU A 867 -4.07 7.48 35.65
N GLN A 868 -4.38 8.78 35.55
CA GLN A 868 -5.62 9.36 36.14
C GLN A 868 -6.91 8.84 35.49
N ARG A 869 -6.82 8.36 34.22
CA ARG A 869 -7.95 7.78 33.52
C ARG A 869 -8.18 6.29 33.82
N GLN A 870 -7.27 5.67 34.57
CA GLN A 870 -7.45 4.27 34.95
C GLN A 870 -8.44 4.13 36.11
N PRO A 871 -9.24 3.06 36.18
CA PRO A 871 -10.28 2.88 37.20
C PRO A 871 -9.72 2.57 38.62
N SER A 872 -8.44 2.75 38.84
CA SER A 872 -7.80 2.57 40.15
C SER A 872 -7.82 3.88 40.93
N GLY A 873 -8.41 3.92 42.11
CA GLY A 873 -8.59 5.15 42.90
C GLY A 873 -7.30 5.89 43.29
N SER A 874 -6.14 5.26 43.20
CA SER A 874 -4.83 5.90 43.38
C SER A 874 -3.68 4.94 43.02
N ILE A 875 -2.61 5.50 42.50
CA ILE A 875 -1.37 4.79 42.12
C ILE A 875 -0.20 5.44 42.87
N SER A 876 0.73 4.64 43.40
CA SER A 876 1.91 5.14 44.08
C SER A 876 3.19 4.58 43.49
N PHE A 877 4.25 5.38 43.49
CA PHE A 877 5.59 4.99 43.04
C PHE A 877 6.58 5.18 44.19
N SER A 878 7.40 4.20 44.42
CA SER A 878 8.40 4.18 45.51
C SER A 878 9.82 4.42 45.02
N GLU A 879 10.08 4.22 43.70
CA GLU A 879 11.42 4.24 43.16
C GLU A 879 11.40 4.79 41.73
N MET A 880 12.41 5.58 41.35
CA MET A 880 12.71 6.02 40.00
C MET A 880 14.22 5.91 39.77
N ASN A 881 14.60 5.19 38.66
CA ASN A 881 15.99 4.89 38.32
C ASN A 881 16.82 4.34 39.49
N GLY A 882 16.28 3.38 40.27
CA GLY A 882 16.91 2.84 41.45
C GLY A 882 16.96 3.79 42.64
N THR A 883 16.55 5.05 42.48
CA THR A 883 16.54 6.05 43.55
C THR A 883 15.20 6.04 44.28
N SER A 884 15.25 5.96 45.61
CA SER A 884 14.03 5.99 46.45
C SER A 884 13.34 7.35 46.41
N LEU A 885 12.06 7.32 46.07
CA LEU A 885 11.19 8.51 46.07
C LEU A 885 10.69 8.90 47.48
N LYS A 886 11.12 8.22 48.55
CA LYS A 886 10.83 8.60 49.94
C LYS A 886 11.68 9.78 50.42
N ALA A 887 12.93 9.88 49.96
CA ALA A 887 13.83 11.00 50.24
C ALA A 887 13.66 12.12 49.20
N ARG A 888 13.96 13.37 49.62
CA ARG A 888 13.95 14.50 48.67
C ARG A 888 15.06 14.33 47.63
N ASN A 889 14.67 14.34 46.36
CA ASN A 889 15.56 14.27 45.21
C ASN A 889 14.95 15.03 43.99
N GLU A 890 15.69 15.17 42.92
CA GLU A 890 15.27 15.87 41.70
C GLU A 890 14.03 15.23 41.05
N TYR A 891 13.92 13.91 41.02
CA TYR A 891 12.78 13.20 40.44
C TYR A 891 11.46 13.53 41.14
N ARG A 892 11.48 13.78 42.46
CA ARG A 892 10.28 14.19 43.20
C ARG A 892 9.76 15.54 42.74
N GLN A 893 10.64 16.49 42.41
CA GLN A 893 10.23 17.80 41.92
C GLN A 893 9.55 17.68 40.56
N ILE A 894 10.08 16.82 39.68
CA ILE A 894 9.53 16.55 38.35
C ILE A 894 8.15 15.89 38.48
N LEU A 895 8.03 14.85 39.31
CA LEU A 895 6.76 14.15 39.55
C LEU A 895 5.73 15.05 40.24
N TYR A 896 6.18 15.93 41.18
CA TYR A 896 5.30 16.91 41.83
C TYR A 896 4.70 17.89 40.80
N ALA A 897 5.52 18.36 39.88
CA ALA A 897 5.07 19.22 38.78
C ALA A 897 4.07 18.49 37.85
N ALA A 898 4.11 17.16 37.75
CA ALA A 898 3.19 16.31 37.00
C ALA A 898 1.90 15.96 37.78
N GLY A 899 1.71 16.50 39.03
CA GLY A 899 0.49 16.29 39.80
C GLY A 899 0.55 15.14 40.80
N PHE A 900 1.72 14.51 41.01
CA PHE A 900 1.90 13.54 42.09
C PHE A 900 2.06 14.27 43.43
N VAL A 901 1.61 13.66 44.50
CA VAL A 901 1.69 14.20 45.87
C VAL A 901 2.52 13.28 46.75
N ASP A 902 3.02 13.83 47.85
CA ASP A 902 3.80 13.11 48.83
C ASP A 902 2.99 12.02 49.55
N SER A 903 3.61 10.87 49.73
CA SER A 903 3.05 9.72 50.41
C SER A 903 4.13 9.04 51.28
N PRO A 904 3.77 8.37 52.40
CA PRO A 904 4.73 7.59 53.19
C PRO A 904 5.47 6.51 52.39
N GLN A 905 4.90 6.09 51.25
CA GLN A 905 5.47 5.06 50.35
C GLN A 905 6.28 5.63 49.19
N GLY A 906 6.34 6.96 49.01
CA GLY A 906 6.98 7.64 47.86
C GLY A 906 6.10 8.76 47.30
N MET A 907 5.83 8.72 45.97
CA MET A 907 4.97 9.68 45.30
C MET A 907 3.66 9.01 44.93
N LYS A 908 2.52 9.68 45.13
CA LYS A 908 1.18 9.13 44.92
C LYS A 908 0.39 10.01 43.95
N LEU A 909 -0.29 9.38 43.00
CA LEU A 909 -1.25 10.03 42.10
C LEU A 909 -2.67 9.57 42.47
N TYR A 910 -3.61 10.51 42.58
CA TYR A 910 -5.04 10.21 42.73
C TYR A 910 -5.69 10.16 41.36
N CYS A 911 -6.43 9.09 41.10
CA CYS A 911 -7.08 8.81 39.83
C CYS A 911 -8.58 9.16 39.90
#